data_ec27f79002a3b13afbacfffd193dc3be
#
_entry.id   ec27f79002a3b13afbacfffd193dc3be
#
_cell.length_a   1.000
_cell.length_b   1.000
_cell.length_c   1.000
_cell.angle_alpha   90.00
_cell.angle_beta   90.00
_cell.angle_gamma   90.00
#
_symmetry.space_group_name_H-M   'P 1'
#
loop_
_entity.id
_entity.type
_entity.pdbx_description
1 polymer ?
#
loop_
_entity_poly.entity_id
_entity_poly.type
_entity_poly.pdbx_seq_one_letter_code
_entity_poly.pdbx_strand_id
1 'polypeptide(L)'
;MATEGGEAATDNEVNVAFEEEEKQNQTEVDDAEAEEDNDNDEGGGGGEEEEEEEAEEEEEEEDGEGEYTFRFTNGMSHLDFVRNNDSDVQRYQQFELLEHQALADRKRKALSLSDSHQEETPSKKAREDDNPGATMAEIMEAMNFGARRRSRKQKKRGRRKGSRNKLNPQITRMLGDATLHYVCRRYDQAIAVSHEVIRLAPNVADSYHTLGLVYYDLEDYKRAMDFYMIAAHLTPKDSSRWKMLYDWSREQGDIGQASYCLSKAITADPKDESLRKERAMFYVELGDYQKAAAAYEQVHHLCPENVEALTEAAKCYKKCGQVACSIEILEDYLSSQPDKAHASLVDLLATIYMETKAHDRALQHIEHVRIVNSGEEMPLNLKIKSGICHAHLGNMERAQACFSDIKPENAIEHVELVTAAADSLMELEHYDSALSYYLMLEGNGGNEHGLLYLKIARCYLSLKERLQAIHFFTKALETLQDDVDARITLASLLIEEGKEDEAISLLSPPKDSDSAEAHSVKPNKWWVNERIKLKLCNIYWNKGLLDDFVDAIFPMIRESLYVATLRQRGKSKKRLSTRDLVERVRVMNAPEKDNVFQGFRPIATPSDRSDRWKASRAKRSLQKKEIEKEKKKAEALAAGIDWLSDDSDIEPQRVRKEPPLCNLLKDEEHHQLIINLCKALASLQRYWEALEIINITLRLTHSALSADKKEELRSLGAQMAYNTTDPKHGFDCVKYIVQQHPYSVAAWNCYYKVMSRLENRDTRHSKFILNMQGKFVDCVPPILISANQYTIISHHQDAARKYLEAYKLLPENPLVNLCVGTALINLALGLRLQNKHQCVVQGLAFLYNNLRICDNSQESLYNIARAFHHVGLVTLAAFYYEKVLAIREKDYPIPKLLNETPDIAENHKPGYCDLRREAAHNLHLIYKKSGALDLARQVLKDHCTF
;
A
#
# COMPACT_ATOMS: atom_id res chain seq x y z
N MET A 1 38.18 -54.03 -57.48
CA MET A 1 37.01 -53.95 -58.32
C MET A 1 35.80 -54.27 -57.50
N ALA A 2 34.98 -53.22 -57.34
CA ALA A 2 33.56 -53.21 -57.05
C ALA A 2 33.11 -53.98 -55.79
N THR A 3 32.48 -53.38 -54.82
CA THR A 3 31.21 -52.65 -54.81
C THR A 3 31.14 -51.73 -53.65
N GLU A 4 31.11 -50.41 -53.93
CA GLU A 4 30.56 -49.37 -53.09
C GLU A 4 29.07 -49.45 -53.24
N GLY A 5 28.38 -49.22 -52.14
CA GLY A 5 26.96 -48.91 -52.15
C GLY A 5 26.14 -49.61 -51.10
N GLY A 6 25.92 -48.99 -49.92
CA GLY A 6 24.90 -49.46 -48.97
C GLY A 6 24.93 -48.96 -47.56
N GLU A 7 25.60 -47.84 -47.24
CA GLU A 7 25.63 -47.33 -45.84
C GLU A 7 25.16 -45.89 -45.65
N ALA A 8 24.68 -45.25 -46.70
CA ALA A 8 24.30 -43.83 -46.64
C ALA A 8 22.79 -43.56 -46.40
N ALA A 9 21.94 -44.59 -46.35
CA ALA A 9 20.50 -44.41 -46.29
C ALA A 9 19.91 -44.45 -44.85
N THR A 10 20.63 -44.95 -43.90
CA THR A 10 20.14 -45.08 -42.51
C THR A 10 20.43 -43.88 -41.60
N ASP A 11 21.46 -43.08 -41.94
CA ASP A 11 21.80 -41.90 -41.12
C ASP A 11 20.90 -40.67 -41.44
N ASN A 12 20.29 -40.62 -42.64
CA ASN A 12 19.40 -39.51 -43.01
C ASN A 12 18.00 -39.63 -42.44
N GLU A 13 17.45 -40.83 -42.24
CA GLU A 13 16.12 -40.98 -41.62
C GLU A 13 16.12 -40.70 -40.13
N VAL A 14 17.21 -41.01 -39.44
CA VAL A 14 17.32 -40.70 -37.98
C VAL A 14 17.57 -39.22 -37.74
N ASN A 15 18.28 -38.53 -38.62
CA ASN A 15 18.47 -37.08 -38.51
C ASN A 15 17.18 -36.28 -38.84
N VAL A 16 16.37 -36.73 -39.79
CA VAL A 16 15.09 -36.08 -40.15
C VAL A 16 14.07 -36.23 -39.02
N ALA A 17 14.00 -37.37 -38.35
CA ALA A 17 13.11 -37.56 -37.21
C ALA A 17 13.51 -36.71 -35.97
N PHE A 18 14.83 -36.49 -35.81
CA PHE A 18 15.32 -35.66 -34.67
C PHE A 18 15.16 -34.18 -34.93
N GLU A 19 15.29 -33.74 -36.19
CA GLU A 19 15.03 -32.32 -36.57
C GLU A 19 13.52 -31.98 -36.52
N GLU A 20 12.63 -32.94 -36.75
CA GLU A 20 11.19 -32.76 -36.62
C GLU A 20 10.74 -32.69 -35.14
N GLU A 21 11.35 -33.46 -34.21
CA GLU A 21 11.10 -33.35 -32.78
C GLU A 21 11.69 -32.04 -32.17
N GLU A 22 12.86 -31.58 -32.65
CA GLU A 22 13.41 -30.29 -32.24
C GLU A 22 12.57 -29.12 -32.75
N LYS A 23 12.01 -29.22 -34.00
CA LYS A 23 11.12 -28.19 -34.53
C LYS A 23 9.76 -28.15 -33.83
N GLN A 24 9.22 -29.30 -33.42
CA GLN A 24 7.99 -29.33 -32.63
C GLN A 24 8.20 -28.78 -31.19
N ASN A 25 9.34 -29.05 -30.59
CA ASN A 25 9.68 -28.45 -29.29
C ASN A 25 10.02 -26.97 -29.38
N GLN A 26 10.57 -26.48 -30.50
CA GLN A 26 10.81 -25.05 -30.70
C GLN A 26 9.51 -24.28 -30.93
N THR A 27 8.55 -24.84 -31.66
CA THR A 27 7.24 -24.19 -31.87
C THR A 27 6.39 -24.11 -30.60
N GLU A 28 6.49 -25.08 -29.70
CA GLU A 28 5.82 -25.01 -28.37
C GLU A 28 6.50 -24.00 -27.39
N VAL A 29 7.77 -23.69 -27.63
CA VAL A 29 8.55 -22.74 -26.81
C VAL A 29 8.40 -21.30 -27.28
N ASP A 30 8.33 -21.10 -28.61
CA ASP A 30 8.13 -19.78 -29.19
C ASP A 30 6.71 -19.26 -28.93
N ASP A 31 5.70 -20.15 -28.87
CA ASP A 31 4.33 -19.79 -28.44
C ASP A 31 4.20 -19.44 -26.93
N ALA A 32 5.20 -19.78 -26.12
CA ALA A 32 5.20 -19.42 -24.70
C ALA A 32 5.94 -18.12 -24.38
N GLU A 33 6.88 -17.69 -25.25
CA GLU A 33 7.61 -16.42 -25.11
C GLU A 33 6.91 -15.24 -25.81
N ALA A 34 6.01 -15.49 -26.75
CA ALA A 34 5.27 -14.45 -27.48
C ALA A 34 4.10 -13.83 -26.68
N GLU A 35 3.79 -14.32 -25.47
CA GLU A 35 2.73 -13.76 -24.64
C GLU A 35 3.22 -12.74 -23.57
N GLU A 36 4.51 -12.40 -23.50
CA GLU A 36 5.01 -11.44 -22.51
C GLU A 36 5.22 -10.00 -23.03
N ASP A 37 5.11 -9.76 -24.36
CA ASP A 37 5.37 -8.43 -24.93
C ASP A 37 4.24 -7.89 -25.81
N ASN A 38 3.00 -7.82 -25.34
CA ASN A 38 2.00 -6.96 -25.96
C ASN A 38 0.85 -6.65 -24.98
N ASP A 39 1.08 -5.69 -24.11
CA ASP A 39 0.06 -4.83 -23.51
C ASP A 39 0.72 -3.49 -23.11
N ASN A 40 1.24 -2.79 -24.11
CA ASN A 40 1.35 -1.36 -24.08
C ASN A 40 0.28 -0.83 -25.04
N ASP A 41 -0.91 -0.62 -24.54
CA ASP A 41 -1.87 0.28 -25.13
C ASP A 41 -2.15 1.40 -24.14
N GLU A 42 -1.75 2.58 -24.56
CA GLU A 42 -2.03 3.85 -23.92
C GLU A 42 -3.53 4.08 -23.91
N GLY A 43 -4.12 4.04 -22.76
CA GLY A 43 -5.46 4.51 -22.48
C GLY A 43 -5.40 5.52 -21.33
N GLY A 44 -5.13 6.77 -21.66
CA GLY A 44 -5.41 7.89 -20.77
C GLY A 44 -6.90 7.93 -20.48
N GLY A 45 -7.26 7.64 -19.25
CA GLY A 45 -8.56 7.86 -18.66
C GLY A 45 -8.32 8.63 -17.38
N GLY A 46 -8.43 9.95 -17.43
CA GLY A 46 -8.54 10.79 -16.26
C GLY A 46 -9.73 10.34 -15.45
N GLY A 47 -9.50 9.91 -14.22
CA GLY A 47 -10.52 9.82 -13.22
C GLY A 47 -10.82 11.27 -12.80
N GLU A 48 -11.91 11.81 -13.33
CA GLU A 48 -12.57 12.95 -12.75
C GLU A 48 -13.07 12.48 -11.38
N GLU A 49 -12.48 13.01 -10.33
CA GLU A 49 -13.11 13.07 -9.02
C GLU A 49 -14.30 14.02 -9.20
N GLU A 50 -15.50 13.47 -9.24
CA GLU A 50 -16.72 14.23 -9.04
C GLU A 50 -16.67 14.75 -7.61
N GLU A 51 -16.18 15.99 -7.45
CA GLU A 51 -16.52 16.84 -6.33
C GLU A 51 -18.01 17.14 -6.48
N GLU A 52 -18.84 16.48 -5.70
CA GLU A 52 -20.20 16.93 -5.44
C GLU A 52 -20.09 18.29 -4.73
N GLU A 53 -20.08 19.37 -5.51
CA GLU A 53 -20.45 20.68 -5.03
C GLU A 53 -21.93 20.63 -4.63
N GLU A 54 -22.19 20.38 -3.35
CA GLU A 54 -23.46 20.75 -2.75
C GLU A 54 -23.59 22.29 -2.80
N ALA A 55 -24.18 22.77 -3.87
CA ALA A 55 -24.62 24.15 -3.96
C ALA A 55 -25.68 24.37 -2.88
N GLU A 56 -25.33 25.09 -1.81
CA GLU A 56 -26.32 25.66 -0.90
C GLU A 56 -27.15 26.66 -1.71
N GLU A 57 -28.32 26.22 -2.15
CA GLU A 57 -29.35 27.14 -2.69
C GLU A 57 -29.81 28.02 -1.51
N GLU A 58 -29.38 29.28 -1.50
CA GLU A 58 -30.00 30.33 -0.69
C GLU A 58 -31.43 30.49 -1.19
N GLU A 59 -32.40 29.88 -0.44
CA GLU A 59 -33.80 30.13 -0.64
C GLU A 59 -34.13 31.56 -0.20
N GLU A 60 -34.17 32.53 -1.13
CA GLU A 60 -34.88 33.80 -0.92
C GLU A 60 -36.35 33.48 -0.71
N GLU A 61 -36.84 33.64 0.53
CA GLU A 61 -38.25 33.48 0.89
C GLU A 61 -39.13 34.53 0.21
N GLU A 62 -39.85 34.13 -0.87
CA GLU A 62 -41.04 34.86 -1.27
C GLU A 62 -42.18 34.56 -0.28
N ASP A 63 -42.64 35.63 0.44
CA ASP A 63 -43.88 35.67 1.22
C ASP A 63 -45.09 35.20 0.40
N GLY A 64 -45.33 33.91 0.40
CA GLY A 64 -46.56 33.28 -0.10
C GLY A 64 -47.29 32.59 1.07
N GLU A 65 -48.30 33.25 1.64
CA GLU A 65 -49.26 32.66 2.57
C GLU A 65 -49.94 31.45 1.90
N GLY A 66 -49.32 30.27 2.01
CA GLY A 66 -49.88 28.98 1.68
C GLY A 66 -49.75 28.07 2.88
N GLU A 67 -50.90 27.71 3.46
CA GLU A 67 -51.05 26.74 4.55
C GLU A 67 -50.28 25.44 4.23
N TYR A 68 -49.15 25.23 4.87
CA TYR A 68 -48.35 24.03 4.74
C TYR A 68 -49.03 22.82 5.43
N THR A 69 -49.91 22.14 4.69
CA THR A 69 -50.37 20.84 5.14
C THR A 69 -49.47 19.76 4.63
N PHE A 70 -48.62 19.24 5.53
CA PHE A 70 -47.84 18.02 5.31
C PHE A 70 -48.82 16.86 5.07
N ARG A 71 -48.77 16.26 3.87
CA ARG A 71 -49.58 15.10 3.52
C ARG A 71 -48.67 13.96 3.11
N PHE A 72 -48.78 12.83 3.78
CA PHE A 72 -48.20 11.59 3.29
C PHE A 72 -48.79 11.21 1.93
N THR A 73 -47.99 11.20 0.88
CA THR A 73 -48.51 11.03 -0.51
C THR A 73 -48.91 9.60 -0.85
N ASN A 74 -48.58 8.59 -0.01
CA ASN A 74 -48.80 7.18 -0.28
C ASN A 74 -49.99 6.56 0.49
N GLY A 75 -50.94 7.33 1.00
CA GLY A 75 -52.07 6.81 1.73
C GLY A 75 -51.75 6.24 3.12
N MET A 76 -50.54 6.40 3.59
CA MET A 76 -50.07 5.96 4.91
C MET A 76 -50.56 6.94 5.97
N SER A 77 -51.13 6.45 7.08
CA SER A 77 -51.54 7.30 8.19
C SER A 77 -50.32 7.69 9.05
N HIS A 78 -50.39 8.83 9.74
CA HIS A 78 -49.33 9.26 10.64
C HIS A 78 -49.02 8.23 11.74
N LEU A 79 -50.01 7.45 12.14
CA LEU A 79 -49.86 6.37 13.13
C LEU A 79 -49.17 5.14 12.53
N ASP A 80 -49.42 4.84 11.26
CA ASP A 80 -48.76 3.72 10.57
C ASP A 80 -47.29 4.08 10.31
N PHE A 81 -46.96 5.37 10.10
CA PHE A 81 -45.59 5.85 9.98
C PHE A 81 -44.75 5.58 11.25
N VAL A 82 -45.38 5.74 12.44
CA VAL A 82 -44.67 5.46 13.71
C VAL A 82 -44.61 3.96 14.01
N ARG A 83 -45.53 3.15 13.46
CA ARG A 83 -45.57 1.69 13.70
C ARG A 83 -44.60 0.89 12.86
N ASN A 84 -44.27 1.36 11.68
CA ASN A 84 -43.32 0.66 10.75
C ASN A 84 -41.87 0.81 11.21
N ASN A 85 -41.43 -0.18 11.97
CA ASN A 85 -40.06 -0.22 12.54
C ASN A 85 -39.00 -0.84 11.60
N ASP A 86 -39.36 -1.24 10.36
CA ASP A 86 -38.50 -2.07 9.51
C ASP A 86 -37.65 -1.35 8.46
N SER A 87 -37.49 -0.02 8.55
CA SER A 87 -36.59 0.67 7.62
C SER A 87 -35.27 1.02 8.29
N ASP A 88 -34.18 0.60 7.67
CA ASP A 88 -32.79 0.96 8.04
C ASP A 88 -32.49 2.47 7.91
N VAL A 89 -33.47 3.28 7.46
CA VAL A 89 -33.33 4.72 7.24
C VAL A 89 -33.83 5.46 8.47
N GLN A 90 -33.04 6.39 8.97
CA GLN A 90 -33.41 7.23 10.11
C GLN A 90 -34.66 8.08 9.80
N ARG A 91 -35.50 8.33 10.79
CA ARG A 91 -36.83 8.93 10.55
C ARG A 91 -36.78 10.36 10.07
N TYR A 92 -35.82 11.16 10.50
CA TYR A 92 -35.65 12.52 10.00
C TYR A 92 -35.33 12.53 8.50
N GLN A 93 -34.55 11.59 7.99
CA GLN A 93 -34.27 11.43 6.55
C GLN A 93 -35.52 11.07 5.74
N GLN A 94 -36.47 10.35 6.34
CA GLN A 94 -37.75 10.09 5.69
C GLN A 94 -38.58 11.37 5.56
N PHE A 95 -38.56 12.25 6.56
CA PHE A 95 -39.18 13.56 6.48
C PHE A 95 -38.53 14.46 5.45
N GLU A 96 -37.19 14.51 5.42
CA GLU A 96 -36.40 15.23 4.44
C GLU A 96 -36.71 14.78 3.01
N LEU A 97 -36.74 13.47 2.77
CA LEU A 97 -37.10 12.89 1.48
C LEU A 97 -38.51 13.24 1.03
N LEU A 98 -39.48 13.27 1.96
CA LEU A 98 -40.84 13.68 1.69
C LEU A 98 -40.97 15.17 1.36
N GLU A 99 -40.17 16.03 2.02
CA GLU A 99 -40.07 17.46 1.71
C GLU A 99 -39.48 17.70 0.31
N HIS A 100 -38.37 17.02 -0.02
CA HIS A 100 -37.78 17.06 -1.37
C HIS A 100 -38.75 16.60 -2.46
N GLN A 101 -39.52 15.54 -2.21
CA GLN A 101 -40.56 15.09 -3.15
C GLN A 101 -41.66 16.13 -3.31
N ALA A 102 -42.11 16.75 -2.22
CA ALA A 102 -43.15 17.80 -2.25
C ALA A 102 -42.66 19.06 -3.02
N LEU A 103 -41.40 19.45 -2.86
CA LEU A 103 -40.76 20.53 -3.61
C LEU A 103 -40.67 20.19 -5.10
N ALA A 104 -40.22 18.98 -5.44
CA ALA A 104 -40.13 18.51 -6.82
C ALA A 104 -41.48 18.47 -7.50
N ASP A 105 -42.54 18.05 -6.80
CA ASP A 105 -43.92 18.08 -7.33
C ASP A 105 -44.48 19.51 -7.53
N ARG A 106 -44.08 20.46 -6.68
CA ARG A 106 -44.36 21.89 -6.88
C ARG A 106 -43.66 22.46 -8.10
N LYS A 107 -42.34 22.16 -8.27
CA LYS A 107 -41.58 22.54 -9.46
C LYS A 107 -42.25 21.98 -10.73
N ARG A 108 -42.67 20.70 -10.72
CA ARG A 108 -43.39 20.06 -11.83
C ARG A 108 -44.74 20.71 -12.11
N LYS A 109 -45.54 21.06 -11.07
CA LYS A 109 -46.80 21.77 -11.22
C LYS A 109 -46.63 23.19 -11.71
N ALA A 110 -45.61 23.90 -11.28
CA ALA A 110 -45.28 25.23 -11.77
C ALA A 110 -44.89 25.21 -13.25
N LEU A 111 -44.08 24.21 -13.67
CA LEU A 111 -43.73 24.03 -15.08
C LEU A 111 -44.95 23.62 -15.94
N SER A 112 -45.84 22.75 -15.47
CA SER A 112 -47.05 22.37 -16.21
C SER A 112 -48.05 23.50 -16.32
N LEU A 113 -48.08 24.46 -15.42
CA LEU A 113 -48.91 25.68 -15.51
C LEU A 113 -48.28 26.72 -16.45
N SER A 114 -46.97 26.71 -16.67
CA SER A 114 -46.32 27.60 -17.66
C SER A 114 -46.54 27.12 -19.09
N ASP A 115 -46.66 25.81 -19.32
CA ASP A 115 -46.93 25.23 -20.64
C ASP A 115 -48.40 25.40 -21.09
N SER A 116 -49.34 25.59 -20.15
CA SER A 116 -50.75 25.78 -20.48
C SER A 116 -51.13 27.21 -20.89
N HIS A 117 -50.18 28.15 -20.91
CA HIS A 117 -50.41 29.56 -21.32
C HIS A 117 -49.79 29.94 -22.64
N GLN A 118 -49.37 28.98 -23.48
CA GLN A 118 -48.84 29.23 -24.83
C GLN A 118 -49.72 28.68 -25.95
N GLU A 119 -51.00 28.87 -25.94
CA GLU A 119 -51.86 28.77 -27.14
C GLU A 119 -52.61 30.08 -27.33
N GLU A 120 -52.41 30.64 -28.53
CA GLU A 120 -53.04 31.77 -29.23
C GLU A 120 -52.16 33.05 -29.28
N THR A 121 -51.41 33.26 -30.35
CA THR A 121 -51.83 33.91 -31.62
C THR A 121 -50.66 34.02 -32.64
N PRO A 122 -50.93 34.14 -33.96
CA PRO A 122 -49.98 33.80 -34.99
C PRO A 122 -49.25 34.99 -35.66
N SER A 123 -48.22 34.58 -36.40
CA SER A 123 -47.57 35.25 -37.52
C SER A 123 -46.45 36.29 -37.26
N LYS A 124 -45.23 35.99 -37.67
CA LYS A 124 -44.58 36.32 -38.94
C LYS A 124 -43.06 35.97 -38.95
N LYS A 125 -42.75 35.08 -39.93
CA LYS A 125 -41.55 35.04 -40.77
C LYS A 125 -40.13 34.96 -40.17
N ALA A 126 -39.62 33.72 -40.23
CA ALA A 126 -38.45 33.28 -40.96
C ALA A 126 -37.07 33.99 -40.73
N ARG A 127 -36.17 33.20 -40.15
CA ARG A 127 -34.91 32.79 -40.80
C ARG A 127 -34.28 31.67 -39.98
N GLU A 128 -33.91 30.65 -40.76
CA GLU A 128 -33.12 29.50 -40.37
C GLU A 128 -31.77 29.96 -39.87
N ASP A 129 -31.28 29.33 -38.78
CA ASP A 129 -29.94 28.79 -38.73
C ASP A 129 -29.87 27.77 -37.55
N ASP A 130 -29.42 26.58 -37.92
CA ASP A 130 -29.19 25.39 -37.05
C ASP A 130 -28.17 25.70 -35.94
N ASN A 131 -28.57 25.48 -34.71
CA ASN A 131 -27.65 24.86 -33.74
C ASN A 131 -28.44 24.32 -32.52
N PRO A 132 -28.40 23.00 -32.21
CA PRO A 132 -29.01 22.46 -31.02
C PRO A 132 -27.97 22.41 -29.91
N GLY A 133 -28.00 23.38 -29.05
CA GLY A 133 -27.19 23.46 -27.84
C GLY A 133 -27.62 24.66 -27.02
N ALA A 134 -28.58 24.45 -26.13
CA ALA A 134 -28.90 25.45 -25.13
C ALA A 134 -27.65 25.75 -24.30
N THR A 135 -27.18 26.99 -24.37
CA THR A 135 -26.02 27.41 -23.58
C THR A 135 -26.41 27.51 -22.11
N MET A 136 -25.45 27.23 -21.21
CA MET A 136 -25.61 27.33 -19.76
C MET A 136 -26.18 28.70 -19.30
N ALA A 137 -25.99 29.75 -20.10
CA ALA A 137 -26.56 31.08 -19.89
C ALA A 137 -28.08 31.12 -20.03
N GLU A 138 -28.67 30.35 -20.96
CA GLU A 138 -30.12 30.27 -21.14
C GLU A 138 -30.80 29.47 -20.04
N ILE A 139 -30.10 28.50 -19.49
CA ILE A 139 -30.55 27.72 -18.30
C ILE A 139 -30.51 28.62 -17.05
N MET A 140 -29.48 29.46 -16.89
CA MET A 140 -29.38 30.42 -15.79
C MET A 140 -30.42 31.54 -15.90
N GLU A 141 -30.76 31.99 -17.10
CA GLU A 141 -31.80 33.01 -17.33
C GLU A 141 -33.22 32.45 -17.09
N ALA A 142 -33.43 31.16 -17.31
CA ALA A 142 -34.66 30.46 -16.97
C ALA A 142 -34.84 30.22 -15.46
N MET A 143 -33.77 30.22 -14.69
CA MET A 143 -33.78 30.09 -13.23
C MET A 143 -33.95 31.43 -12.50
N ASN A 144 -33.74 32.60 -13.17
CA ASN A 144 -33.90 33.92 -12.61
C ASN A 144 -35.33 34.44 -12.78
N PHE A 145 -36.31 33.80 -12.17
CA PHE A 145 -37.69 34.34 -12.03
C PHE A 145 -37.77 35.23 -10.79
N GLY A 146 -37.46 36.53 -10.90
CA GLY A 146 -37.62 37.38 -9.74
C GLY A 146 -37.38 38.88 -9.91
N ALA A 147 -37.48 39.47 -11.09
CA ALA A 147 -37.42 40.92 -11.21
C ALA A 147 -38.33 41.46 -12.29
N ARG A 148 -39.63 41.35 -12.13
CA ARG A 148 -40.56 42.21 -12.86
C ARG A 148 -41.25 43.15 -11.90
N ARG A 149 -40.85 44.46 -11.98
CA ARG A 149 -41.55 45.62 -11.39
C ARG A 149 -43.06 45.55 -11.65
N ARG A 150 -43.82 45.28 -10.61
CA ARG A 150 -45.29 45.39 -10.67
C ARG A 150 -45.71 46.85 -10.61
N SER A 151 -46.36 47.36 -11.66
CA SER A 151 -47.12 48.57 -11.66
C SER A 151 -48.26 48.48 -10.63
N ARG A 152 -48.41 49.59 -9.83
CA ARG A 152 -49.48 49.79 -8.87
C ARG A 152 -50.86 49.54 -9.52
N LYS A 153 -51.52 48.44 -9.14
CA LYS A 153 -53.00 48.31 -9.31
C LYS A 153 -53.68 48.52 -7.99
N GLN A 154 -54.72 49.33 -8.03
CA GLN A 154 -55.51 49.84 -6.97
C GLN A 154 -56.03 48.77 -6.00
N LYS A 155 -55.91 49.07 -4.69
CA LYS A 155 -56.52 48.36 -3.55
C LYS A 155 -58.01 48.16 -3.75
N LYS A 156 -58.42 46.90 -3.93
CA LYS A 156 -59.83 46.48 -3.62
C LYS A 156 -59.94 46.25 -2.13
N ARG A 157 -60.91 46.81 -1.55
CA ARG A 157 -61.29 46.85 -0.13
C ARG A 157 -61.25 45.48 0.51
N GLY A 158 -60.66 45.49 1.69
CA GLY A 158 -60.40 44.35 2.55
C GLY A 158 -61.50 43.40 2.80
N ARG A 159 -61.22 42.14 2.66
CA ARG A 159 -61.93 41.03 3.25
C ARG A 159 -61.57 41.04 4.76
N ARG A 160 -62.60 41.11 5.60
CA ARG A 160 -62.52 41.10 7.06
C ARG A 160 -61.65 39.93 7.51
N LYS A 161 -60.69 40.11 8.42
CA LYS A 161 -60.02 39.05 9.18
C LYS A 161 -61.10 38.16 9.77
N GLY A 162 -61.41 37.04 9.06
CA GLY A 162 -62.39 36.06 9.47
C GLY A 162 -61.71 35.03 10.25
N SER A 163 -62.19 34.81 11.38
CA SER A 163 -62.35 33.52 12.05
C SER A 163 -61.15 32.58 11.97
N ARG A 164 -60.33 32.54 13.01
CA ARG A 164 -59.59 31.33 13.41
C ARG A 164 -60.52 30.14 13.18
N ASN A 165 -60.11 29.13 12.40
CA ASN A 165 -60.80 27.87 12.30
C ASN A 165 -60.91 27.35 13.73
N LYS A 166 -62.10 27.50 14.33
CA LYS A 166 -62.39 26.92 15.65
C LYS A 166 -62.48 25.43 15.42
N LEU A 167 -61.53 24.68 16.04
CA LEU A 167 -61.60 23.22 16.16
C LEU A 167 -63.03 22.84 16.56
N ASN A 168 -63.53 21.72 16.05
CA ASN A 168 -64.82 21.21 16.48
C ASN A 168 -64.86 21.14 18.01
N PRO A 169 -65.86 21.68 18.71
CA PRO A 169 -65.94 21.67 20.17
C PRO A 169 -65.73 20.30 20.79
N GLN A 170 -66.07 19.25 20.07
CA GLN A 170 -65.91 17.87 20.49
C GLN A 170 -64.40 17.52 20.54
N ILE A 171 -63.64 17.89 19.51
CA ILE A 171 -62.17 17.64 19.44
C ILE A 171 -61.44 18.44 20.53
N THR A 172 -61.83 19.71 20.74
CA THR A 172 -61.25 20.54 21.80
C THR A 172 -61.49 19.94 23.19
N ARG A 173 -62.67 19.34 23.42
CA ARG A 173 -62.99 18.65 24.69
C ARG A 173 -62.13 17.40 24.84
N MET A 174 -62.01 16.57 23.78
CA MET A 174 -61.19 15.35 23.82
C MET A 174 -59.72 15.67 24.04
N LEU A 175 -59.17 16.76 23.45
CA LEU A 175 -57.82 17.23 23.74
C LEU A 175 -57.64 17.63 25.22
N GLY A 176 -58.65 18.31 25.79
CA GLY A 176 -58.66 18.61 27.21
C GLY A 176 -58.69 17.35 28.08
N ASP A 177 -59.52 16.38 27.69
CA ASP A 177 -59.58 15.09 28.39
C ASP A 177 -58.29 14.31 28.31
N ALA A 178 -57.62 14.28 27.11
CA ALA A 178 -56.30 13.66 26.92
C ALA A 178 -55.23 14.30 27.82
N THR A 179 -55.19 15.62 27.85
CA THR A 179 -54.26 16.37 28.73
C THR A 179 -54.54 16.12 30.21
N LEU A 180 -55.83 16.07 30.59
CA LEU A 180 -56.24 15.75 31.98
C LEU A 180 -55.79 14.33 32.38
N HIS A 181 -55.98 13.34 31.49
CA HIS A 181 -55.50 11.98 31.73
C HIS A 181 -54.00 11.92 31.90
N TYR A 182 -53.23 12.65 31.07
CA TYR A 182 -51.78 12.77 31.20
C TYR A 182 -51.38 13.35 32.56
N VAL A 183 -51.96 14.48 32.98
CA VAL A 183 -51.65 15.12 34.27
C VAL A 183 -52.00 14.21 35.46
N CYS A 184 -53.08 13.40 35.30
CA CYS A 184 -53.48 12.40 36.29
C CYS A 184 -52.67 11.10 36.22
N ARG A 185 -51.60 11.03 35.40
CA ARG A 185 -50.73 9.85 35.16
C ARG A 185 -51.49 8.61 34.68
N ARG A 186 -52.62 8.81 34.00
CA ARG A 186 -53.43 7.72 33.38
C ARG A 186 -53.00 7.57 31.91
N TYR A 187 -51.74 7.07 31.70
CA TYR A 187 -51.12 7.08 30.41
C TYR A 187 -51.89 6.30 29.34
N ASP A 188 -52.39 5.12 29.63
CA ASP A 188 -53.18 4.29 28.70
C ASP A 188 -54.42 5.02 28.19
N GLN A 189 -55.12 5.75 29.08
CA GLN A 189 -56.32 6.51 28.71
C GLN A 189 -55.95 7.76 27.89
N ALA A 190 -54.84 8.44 28.25
CA ALA A 190 -54.32 9.56 27.47
C ALA A 190 -53.93 9.13 26.07
N ILE A 191 -53.25 7.97 25.90
CA ILE A 191 -52.89 7.38 24.62
C ILE A 191 -54.17 7.07 23.80
N ALA A 192 -55.16 6.36 24.37
CA ALA A 192 -56.37 5.99 23.68
C ALA A 192 -57.15 7.22 23.16
N VAL A 193 -57.34 8.25 24.01
CA VAL A 193 -58.01 9.49 23.63
C VAL A 193 -57.24 10.26 22.58
N SER A 194 -55.93 10.37 22.71
CA SER A 194 -55.07 11.04 21.73
C SER A 194 -55.10 10.35 20.36
N HIS A 195 -55.09 9.00 20.30
CA HIS A 195 -55.20 8.24 19.06
C HIS A 195 -56.57 8.47 18.40
N GLU A 196 -57.66 8.56 19.20
CA GLU A 196 -59.00 8.86 18.64
C GLU A 196 -59.06 10.30 18.11
N VAL A 197 -58.42 11.27 18.76
CA VAL A 197 -58.30 12.65 18.25
C VAL A 197 -57.55 12.65 16.93
N ILE A 198 -56.43 11.90 16.82
CA ILE A 198 -55.63 11.81 15.58
C ILE A 198 -56.48 11.14 14.46
N ARG A 199 -57.29 10.16 14.77
CA ARG A 199 -58.17 9.52 13.79
C ARG A 199 -59.26 10.49 13.26
N LEU A 200 -59.81 11.36 14.11
CA LEU A 200 -60.82 12.36 13.73
C LEU A 200 -60.23 13.61 13.08
N ALA A 201 -59.06 14.05 13.55
CA ALA A 201 -58.37 15.24 13.08
C ALA A 201 -56.85 15.05 13.08
N PRO A 202 -56.25 14.45 12.03
CA PRO A 202 -54.87 14.11 11.96
C PRO A 202 -53.91 15.31 11.92
N ASN A 203 -54.42 16.52 11.66
CA ASN A 203 -53.58 17.72 11.52
C ASN A 203 -53.49 18.54 12.82
N VAL A 204 -53.92 17.98 13.96
CA VAL A 204 -53.87 18.69 15.25
C VAL A 204 -52.58 18.35 15.97
N ALA A 205 -51.66 19.28 16.02
CA ALA A 205 -50.31 19.09 16.61
C ALA A 205 -50.38 18.74 18.13
N ASP A 206 -51.35 19.29 18.85
CA ASP A 206 -51.46 19.12 20.31
C ASP A 206 -51.67 17.66 20.74
N SER A 207 -52.37 16.85 19.90
CA SER A 207 -52.58 15.42 20.19
C SER A 207 -51.24 14.64 20.10
N TYR A 208 -50.38 14.94 19.13
CA TYR A 208 -49.06 14.32 19.00
C TYR A 208 -48.11 14.81 20.09
N HIS A 209 -48.23 16.08 20.46
CA HIS A 209 -47.45 16.63 21.58
C HIS A 209 -47.82 15.92 22.89
N THR A 210 -49.09 15.69 23.15
CA THR A 210 -49.54 14.95 24.35
C THR A 210 -49.04 13.51 24.34
N LEU A 211 -49.03 12.83 23.16
CA LEU A 211 -48.42 11.49 23.05
C LEU A 211 -46.89 11.54 23.30
N GLY A 212 -46.24 12.54 22.78
CA GLY A 212 -44.80 12.74 23.02
C GLY A 212 -44.49 12.86 24.54
N LEU A 213 -45.32 13.66 25.27
CA LEU A 213 -45.18 13.79 26.74
C LEU A 213 -45.42 12.46 27.46
N VAL A 214 -46.43 11.71 27.04
CA VAL A 214 -46.77 10.39 27.64
C VAL A 214 -45.65 9.39 27.45
N TYR A 215 -45.13 9.27 26.22
CA TYR A 215 -44.01 8.33 25.94
C TYR A 215 -42.70 8.77 26.57
N TYR A 216 -42.51 10.08 26.76
CA TYR A 216 -41.35 10.61 27.51
C TYR A 216 -41.38 10.15 28.96
N ASP A 217 -42.54 10.30 29.66
CA ASP A 217 -42.72 9.85 31.04
C ASP A 217 -42.69 8.31 31.19
N LEU A 218 -42.94 7.57 30.10
CA LEU A 218 -42.82 6.11 30.02
C LEU A 218 -41.38 5.66 29.70
N GLU A 219 -40.42 6.60 29.60
CA GLU A 219 -39.01 6.35 29.27
C GLU A 219 -38.79 5.76 27.85
N ASP A 220 -39.79 5.78 26.99
CA ASP A 220 -39.66 5.43 25.58
C ASP A 220 -39.32 6.68 24.76
N TYR A 221 -38.06 7.12 24.89
CA TYR A 221 -37.57 8.35 24.29
C TYR A 221 -37.63 8.33 22.77
N LYS A 222 -37.49 7.14 22.17
CA LYS A 222 -37.50 7.00 20.69
C LYS A 222 -38.88 7.32 20.14
N ARG A 223 -39.94 6.76 20.71
CA ARG A 223 -41.33 7.07 20.30
C ARG A 223 -41.70 8.50 20.67
N ALA A 224 -41.30 8.98 21.83
CA ALA A 224 -41.49 10.35 22.24
C ALA A 224 -40.93 11.32 21.19
N MET A 225 -39.69 11.10 20.72
CA MET A 225 -39.05 11.89 19.70
C MET A 225 -39.83 11.88 18.38
N ASP A 226 -40.29 10.71 17.93
CA ASP A 226 -41.10 10.55 16.71
C ASP A 226 -42.39 11.38 16.75
N PHE A 227 -43.09 11.34 17.87
CA PHE A 227 -44.33 12.11 18.04
C PHE A 227 -44.11 13.61 18.15
N TYR A 228 -43.05 14.04 18.83
CA TYR A 228 -42.65 15.45 18.88
C TYR A 228 -42.22 15.97 17.52
N MET A 229 -41.50 15.16 16.74
CA MET A 229 -41.11 15.49 15.37
C MET A 229 -42.32 15.74 14.49
N ILE A 230 -43.33 14.86 14.55
CA ILE A 230 -44.61 15.05 13.82
C ILE A 230 -45.31 16.33 14.30
N ALA A 231 -45.37 16.57 15.61
CA ALA A 231 -45.98 17.79 16.16
C ALA A 231 -45.27 19.08 15.66
N ALA A 232 -43.95 19.06 15.59
CA ALA A 232 -43.15 20.18 15.07
C ALA A 232 -43.42 20.43 13.60
N HIS A 233 -43.47 19.37 12.76
CA HIS A 233 -43.82 19.50 11.33
C HIS A 233 -45.26 20.03 11.10
N LEU A 234 -46.19 19.75 11.99
CA LEU A 234 -47.53 20.30 11.93
C LEU A 234 -47.61 21.76 12.40
N THR A 235 -46.58 22.25 13.12
CA THR A 235 -46.45 23.64 13.57
C THR A 235 -45.10 24.20 13.20
N PRO A 236 -44.78 24.35 11.90
CA PRO A 236 -43.41 24.66 11.45
C PRO A 236 -42.91 26.05 11.87
N LYS A 237 -43.80 26.99 12.29
CA LYS A 237 -43.45 28.33 12.75
C LYS A 237 -43.10 28.40 14.25
N ASP A 238 -43.11 27.29 14.97
CA ASP A 238 -42.82 27.24 16.40
C ASP A 238 -41.32 26.86 16.62
N SER A 239 -40.48 27.86 16.66
CA SER A 239 -39.01 27.69 16.84
C SER A 239 -38.68 27.00 18.16
N SER A 240 -39.50 27.20 19.20
CA SER A 240 -39.24 26.61 20.54
C SER A 240 -39.35 25.08 20.54
N ARG A 241 -40.28 24.49 19.75
CA ARG A 241 -40.39 23.04 19.60
C ARG A 241 -39.20 22.45 18.87
N TRP A 242 -38.74 23.10 17.79
CA TRP A 242 -37.58 22.69 17.05
C TRP A 242 -36.29 22.77 17.88
N LYS A 243 -36.17 23.83 18.70
CA LYS A 243 -35.04 23.95 19.62
C LYS A 243 -35.00 22.84 20.67
N MET A 244 -36.15 22.50 21.27
CA MET A 244 -36.26 21.37 22.18
C MET A 244 -35.83 20.04 21.54
N LEU A 245 -36.23 19.81 20.28
CA LEU A 245 -35.86 18.60 19.54
C LEU A 245 -34.37 18.59 19.19
N TYR A 246 -33.81 19.77 18.92
CA TYR A 246 -32.35 19.91 18.73
C TYR A 246 -31.57 19.56 19.98
N ASP A 247 -31.93 20.13 21.14
CA ASP A 247 -31.26 19.89 22.42
C ASP A 247 -31.31 18.39 22.75
N TRP A 248 -32.42 17.76 22.55
CA TRP A 248 -32.60 16.32 22.77
C TRP A 248 -31.79 15.45 21.83
N SER A 249 -31.78 15.76 20.54
CA SER A 249 -31.02 15.00 19.54
C SER A 249 -29.51 15.10 19.85
N ARG A 250 -29.06 16.27 20.35
CA ARG A 250 -27.67 16.49 20.77
C ARG A 250 -27.32 15.64 22.01
N GLU A 251 -28.22 15.56 23.01
CA GLU A 251 -28.04 14.73 24.19
C GLU A 251 -27.95 13.23 23.84
N GLN A 252 -28.72 12.80 22.84
CA GLN A 252 -28.70 11.41 22.34
C GLN A 252 -27.51 11.10 21.43
N GLY A 253 -26.76 12.12 21.01
CA GLY A 253 -25.61 11.97 20.10
C GLY A 253 -25.99 11.76 18.64
N ASP A 254 -27.24 11.99 18.25
CA ASP A 254 -27.68 11.94 16.83
C ASP A 254 -27.42 13.29 16.16
N ILE A 255 -26.21 13.39 15.58
CA ILE A 255 -25.70 14.59 14.93
C ILE A 255 -26.55 15.01 13.72
N GLY A 256 -27.00 14.04 12.92
CA GLY A 256 -27.78 14.30 11.72
C GLY A 256 -29.14 14.91 12.07
N GLN A 257 -29.84 14.32 13.03
CA GLN A 257 -31.14 14.81 13.49
C GLN A 257 -31.02 16.16 14.20
N ALA A 258 -29.93 16.38 14.99
CA ALA A 258 -29.69 17.66 15.64
C ALA A 258 -29.50 18.79 14.61
N SER A 259 -28.69 18.58 13.56
CA SER A 259 -28.49 19.52 12.46
C SER A 259 -29.80 19.86 11.75
N TYR A 260 -30.61 18.84 11.47
CA TYR A 260 -31.93 19.01 10.83
C TYR A 260 -32.86 19.86 11.70
N CYS A 261 -33.02 19.55 12.98
CA CYS A 261 -33.88 20.28 13.91
C CYS A 261 -33.45 21.73 14.07
N LEU A 262 -32.14 21.98 14.16
CA LEU A 262 -31.61 23.34 14.28
C LEU A 262 -31.84 24.18 13.03
N SER A 263 -31.68 23.60 11.85
CA SER A 263 -32.01 24.26 10.57
C SER A 263 -33.47 24.62 10.48
N LYS A 264 -34.39 23.75 10.94
CA LYS A 264 -35.83 24.04 11.01
C LYS A 264 -36.16 25.10 12.07
N ALA A 265 -35.47 25.13 13.20
CA ALA A 265 -35.63 26.19 14.20
C ALA A 265 -35.29 27.57 13.65
N ILE A 266 -34.19 27.66 12.91
CA ILE A 266 -33.75 28.91 12.25
C ILE A 266 -34.76 29.33 11.16
N THR A 267 -35.29 28.38 10.37
CA THR A 267 -36.30 28.65 9.35
C THR A 267 -37.62 29.14 10.00
N ALA A 268 -37.96 28.67 11.19
CA ALA A 268 -39.14 29.09 11.95
C ALA A 268 -38.99 30.54 12.49
N ASP A 269 -37.79 30.92 12.93
CA ASP A 269 -37.49 32.29 13.35
C ASP A 269 -36.11 32.76 12.78
N PRO A 270 -36.13 33.33 11.56
CA PRO A 270 -34.90 33.79 10.88
C PRO A 270 -34.16 34.94 11.57
N LYS A 271 -34.81 35.62 12.48
CA LYS A 271 -34.26 36.85 13.14
C LYS A 271 -33.60 36.53 14.49
N ASP A 272 -33.70 35.31 14.97
CA ASP A 272 -33.12 34.92 16.24
C ASP A 272 -31.61 34.72 16.07
N GLU A 273 -30.83 35.63 16.61
CA GLU A 273 -29.37 35.62 16.64
C GLU A 273 -28.84 34.40 17.41
N SER A 274 -29.54 34.04 18.50
CA SER A 274 -29.07 32.97 19.41
C SER A 274 -29.03 31.61 18.70
N LEU A 275 -30.07 31.30 17.89
CA LEU A 275 -30.17 30.06 17.12
C LEU A 275 -29.06 29.95 16.04
N ARG A 276 -28.76 31.05 15.39
CA ARG A 276 -27.67 31.10 14.40
C ARG A 276 -26.29 30.96 15.05
N LYS A 277 -26.08 31.60 16.22
CA LYS A 277 -24.84 31.41 17.01
C LYS A 277 -24.72 29.94 17.47
N GLU A 278 -25.80 29.33 17.93
CA GLU A 278 -25.82 27.91 18.30
C GLU A 278 -25.47 27.02 17.10
N ARG A 279 -25.97 27.32 15.89
CA ARG A 279 -25.62 26.60 14.66
C ARG A 279 -24.12 26.71 14.34
N ALA A 280 -23.59 27.91 14.45
CA ALA A 280 -22.16 28.14 14.22
C ALA A 280 -21.28 27.37 15.24
N MET A 281 -21.67 27.40 16.54
CA MET A 281 -20.98 26.63 17.58
C MET A 281 -21.08 25.11 17.34
N PHE A 282 -22.22 24.63 16.91
CA PHE A 282 -22.45 23.24 16.59
C PHE A 282 -21.53 22.77 15.43
N TYR A 283 -21.34 23.57 14.39
CA TYR A 283 -20.40 23.25 13.32
C TYR A 283 -18.94 23.28 13.78
N VAL A 284 -18.58 24.14 14.71
CA VAL A 284 -17.24 24.12 15.35
C VAL A 284 -17.02 22.81 16.12
N GLU A 285 -18.00 22.34 16.89
CA GLU A 285 -17.94 21.07 17.62
C GLU A 285 -17.78 19.87 16.69
N LEU A 286 -18.41 19.92 15.52
CA LEU A 286 -18.30 18.90 14.47
C LEU A 286 -16.96 18.94 13.71
N GLY A 287 -16.18 20.03 13.85
CA GLY A 287 -14.95 20.24 13.09
C GLY A 287 -15.17 20.77 11.67
N ASP A 288 -16.42 21.09 11.29
CA ASP A 288 -16.73 21.68 9.99
C ASP A 288 -16.56 23.20 10.06
N TYR A 289 -15.32 23.64 10.03
CA TYR A 289 -14.96 25.05 10.18
C TYR A 289 -15.44 25.92 9.02
N GLN A 290 -15.65 25.37 7.85
CA GLN A 290 -16.15 26.13 6.70
C GLN A 290 -17.61 26.55 6.90
N LYS A 291 -18.49 25.62 7.27
CA LYS A 291 -19.89 25.94 7.60
C LYS A 291 -20.01 26.78 8.84
N ALA A 292 -19.13 26.58 9.83
CA ALA A 292 -19.08 27.40 11.03
C ALA A 292 -18.76 28.85 10.69
N ALA A 293 -17.75 29.09 9.84
CA ALA A 293 -17.36 30.43 9.40
C ALA A 293 -18.50 31.16 8.70
N ALA A 294 -19.15 30.54 7.72
CA ALA A 294 -20.29 31.10 7.01
C ALA A 294 -21.48 31.38 7.95
N ALA A 295 -21.71 30.52 8.95
CA ALA A 295 -22.76 30.73 9.94
C ALA A 295 -22.46 31.92 10.88
N TYR A 296 -21.21 32.09 11.32
CA TYR A 296 -20.82 33.26 12.11
C TYR A 296 -20.85 34.55 11.30
N GLU A 297 -20.52 34.51 10.02
CA GLU A 297 -20.64 35.65 9.10
C GLU A 297 -22.09 36.07 8.96
N GLN A 298 -23.04 35.14 8.84
CA GLN A 298 -24.48 35.46 8.85
C GLN A 298 -24.93 36.12 10.17
N VAL A 299 -24.35 35.70 11.32
CA VAL A 299 -24.63 36.35 12.62
C VAL A 299 -24.11 37.78 12.62
N HIS A 300 -22.90 38.01 12.07
CA HIS A 300 -22.32 39.34 11.96
C HIS A 300 -23.13 40.27 11.05
N HIS A 301 -23.63 39.76 9.91
CA HIS A 301 -24.52 40.50 9.01
C HIS A 301 -25.84 40.92 9.66
N LEU A 302 -26.39 40.12 10.58
CA LEU A 302 -27.61 40.47 11.33
C LEU A 302 -27.34 41.49 12.44
N CYS A 303 -26.21 41.38 13.09
CA CYS A 303 -25.77 42.20 14.23
C CYS A 303 -24.34 42.73 13.99
N PRO A 304 -24.14 43.79 13.18
CA PRO A 304 -22.81 44.32 12.86
C PRO A 304 -22.01 44.81 14.07
N GLU A 305 -22.65 45.07 15.18
CA GLU A 305 -21.98 45.45 16.44
C GLU A 305 -21.34 44.26 17.19
N ASN A 306 -21.65 43.03 16.76
CA ASN A 306 -21.13 41.83 17.43
C ASN A 306 -19.73 41.47 16.90
N VAL A 307 -18.72 42.04 17.54
CA VAL A 307 -17.31 41.83 17.21
C VAL A 307 -16.86 40.38 17.53
N GLU A 308 -17.51 39.70 18.48
CA GLU A 308 -17.17 38.31 18.80
C GLU A 308 -17.48 37.38 17.65
N ALA A 309 -18.66 37.53 16.99
CA ALA A 309 -19.03 36.72 15.86
C ALA A 309 -18.05 36.88 14.69
N LEU A 310 -17.62 38.08 14.41
CA LEU A 310 -16.61 38.37 13.39
C LEU A 310 -15.24 37.71 13.72
N THR A 311 -14.84 37.79 14.99
CA THR A 311 -13.60 37.20 15.46
C THR A 311 -13.62 35.66 15.30
N GLU A 312 -14.73 35.03 15.67
CA GLU A 312 -14.89 33.59 15.55
C GLU A 312 -15.03 33.14 14.06
N ALA A 313 -15.71 33.93 13.21
CA ALA A 313 -15.74 33.68 11.77
C ALA A 313 -14.32 33.68 11.17
N ALA A 314 -13.52 34.71 11.48
CA ALA A 314 -12.14 34.81 11.00
C ALA A 314 -11.26 33.66 11.50
N LYS A 315 -11.44 33.22 12.76
CA LYS A 315 -10.73 32.06 13.30
C LYS A 315 -11.13 30.75 12.61
N CYS A 316 -12.39 30.59 12.29
CA CYS A 316 -12.90 29.43 11.56
C CYS A 316 -12.37 29.39 10.13
N TYR A 317 -12.40 30.52 9.39
CA TYR A 317 -11.81 30.62 8.05
C TYR A 317 -10.31 30.31 8.05
N LYS A 318 -9.60 30.78 9.08
CA LYS A 318 -8.19 30.45 9.26
C LYS A 318 -8.00 28.91 9.45
N LYS A 319 -8.84 28.28 10.29
CA LYS A 319 -8.74 26.84 10.56
C LYS A 319 -9.07 25.97 9.36
N CYS A 320 -9.98 26.38 8.48
CA CYS A 320 -10.28 25.65 7.23
C CYS A 320 -9.33 25.97 6.07
N GLY A 321 -8.32 26.83 6.30
CA GLY A 321 -7.30 27.17 5.29
C GLY A 321 -7.70 28.29 4.34
N GLN A 322 -8.88 28.87 4.48
CA GLN A 322 -9.36 30.02 3.67
C GLN A 322 -8.85 31.33 4.27
N VAL A 323 -7.54 31.50 4.30
CA VAL A 323 -6.89 32.64 4.95
C VAL A 323 -7.25 33.96 4.27
N ALA A 324 -7.46 33.96 2.93
CA ALA A 324 -7.84 35.16 2.19
C ALA A 324 -9.18 35.71 2.65
N CYS A 325 -10.21 34.87 2.83
CA CYS A 325 -11.51 35.27 3.34
C CYS A 325 -11.45 35.81 4.78
N SER A 326 -10.60 35.18 5.61
CA SER A 326 -10.37 35.68 6.97
C SER A 326 -9.76 37.08 7.01
N ILE A 327 -8.85 37.40 6.09
CA ILE A 327 -8.26 38.73 5.96
C ILE A 327 -9.32 39.72 5.44
N GLU A 328 -10.03 39.38 4.39
CA GLU A 328 -11.03 40.24 3.72
C GLU A 328 -12.10 40.70 4.70
N ILE A 329 -12.70 39.76 5.46
CA ILE A 329 -13.73 40.12 6.45
C ILE A 329 -13.21 41.07 7.54
N LEU A 330 -11.96 40.86 8.02
CA LEU A 330 -11.38 41.68 9.05
C LEU A 330 -10.99 43.06 8.51
N GLU A 331 -10.46 43.18 7.27
CA GLU A 331 -10.12 44.44 6.63
C GLU A 331 -11.37 45.26 6.29
N ASP A 332 -12.41 44.64 5.77
CA ASP A 332 -13.69 45.30 5.45
C ASP A 332 -14.32 45.92 6.70
N TYR A 333 -14.30 45.20 7.83
CA TYR A 333 -14.78 45.74 9.09
C TYR A 333 -13.94 46.90 9.59
N LEU A 334 -12.61 46.77 9.58
CA LEU A 334 -11.70 47.84 10.01
C LEU A 334 -11.78 49.10 9.10
N SER A 335 -12.00 48.86 7.78
CA SER A 335 -12.19 49.95 6.82
C SER A 335 -13.55 50.67 6.99
N SER A 336 -14.58 49.94 7.41
CA SER A 336 -15.92 50.51 7.65
C SER A 336 -16.02 51.34 8.94
N GLN A 337 -15.17 51.06 9.92
CA GLN A 337 -15.18 51.76 11.23
C GLN A 337 -13.74 52.15 11.67
N PRO A 338 -13.11 53.15 10.99
CA PRO A 338 -11.73 53.53 11.23
C PRO A 338 -11.48 54.14 12.62
N ASP A 339 -12.52 54.73 13.24
CA ASP A 339 -12.44 55.39 14.56
C ASP A 339 -12.53 54.42 15.74
N LYS A 340 -12.92 53.13 15.49
CA LYS A 340 -13.04 52.10 16.49
C LYS A 340 -12.06 50.96 16.18
N ALA A 341 -10.77 51.21 16.30
CA ALA A 341 -9.75 50.20 16.11
C ALA A 341 -9.74 49.24 17.32
N HIS A 342 -10.48 48.16 17.24
CA HIS A 342 -10.47 47.12 18.28
C HIS A 342 -9.13 46.40 18.27
N ALA A 343 -8.35 46.54 19.32
CA ALA A 343 -7.02 45.96 19.46
C ALA A 343 -7.04 44.41 19.31
N SER A 344 -8.12 43.74 19.71
CA SER A 344 -8.29 42.28 19.57
C SER A 344 -8.43 41.83 18.11
N LEU A 345 -9.11 42.59 17.27
CA LEU A 345 -9.23 42.27 15.81
C LEU A 345 -7.90 42.45 15.10
N VAL A 346 -7.21 43.59 15.40
CA VAL A 346 -5.90 43.86 14.82
C VAL A 346 -4.88 42.86 15.30
N ASP A 347 -4.99 42.38 16.53
CA ASP A 347 -4.14 41.32 17.09
C ASP A 347 -4.29 40.00 16.29
N LEU A 348 -5.54 39.62 15.99
CA LEU A 348 -5.83 38.44 15.15
C LEU A 348 -5.36 38.63 13.70
N LEU A 349 -5.67 39.79 13.10
CA LEU A 349 -5.25 40.14 11.74
C LEU A 349 -3.73 40.15 11.60
N ALA A 350 -3.01 40.76 12.56
CA ALA A 350 -1.56 40.74 12.60
C ALA A 350 -1.00 39.32 12.70
N THR A 351 -1.63 38.46 13.49
CA THR A 351 -1.23 37.04 13.57
C THR A 351 -1.36 36.34 12.21
N ILE A 352 -2.46 36.59 11.50
CA ILE A 352 -2.72 35.98 10.18
C ILE A 352 -1.70 36.50 9.16
N TYR A 353 -1.40 37.81 9.16
CA TYR A 353 -0.39 38.37 8.28
C TYR A 353 1.03 37.90 8.57
N MET A 354 1.36 37.68 9.84
CA MET A 354 2.65 37.11 10.22
C MET A 354 2.80 35.66 9.69
N GLU A 355 1.76 34.85 9.81
CA GLU A 355 1.75 33.47 9.29
C GLU A 355 1.86 33.43 7.74
N THR A 356 1.25 34.42 7.05
CA THR A 356 1.35 34.56 5.59
C THR A 356 2.61 35.29 5.12
N LYS A 357 3.50 35.64 6.07
CA LYS A 357 4.75 36.39 5.83
C LYS A 357 4.56 37.78 5.25
N ALA A 358 3.39 38.37 5.40
CA ALA A 358 3.10 39.75 4.98
C ALA A 358 3.32 40.75 6.13
N HIS A 359 4.53 40.79 6.67
CA HIS A 359 4.90 41.55 7.86
C HIS A 359 4.74 43.06 7.70
N ASP A 360 4.84 43.59 6.46
CA ASP A 360 4.63 44.96 6.12
C ASP A 360 3.16 45.41 6.36
N ARG A 361 2.19 44.58 5.95
CA ARG A 361 0.77 44.86 6.16
C ARG A 361 0.40 44.70 7.64
N ALA A 362 0.90 43.68 8.30
CA ALA A 362 0.69 43.54 9.75
C ALA A 362 1.14 44.77 10.51
N LEU A 363 2.31 45.31 10.17
CA LEU A 363 2.86 46.51 10.79
C LEU A 363 2.00 47.77 10.51
N GLN A 364 1.48 47.95 9.29
CA GLN A 364 0.58 49.05 8.95
C GLN A 364 -0.66 49.08 9.82
N HIS A 365 -1.31 47.96 10.03
CA HIS A 365 -2.51 47.85 10.86
C HIS A 365 -2.17 48.06 12.36
N ILE A 366 -1.03 47.56 12.87
CA ILE A 366 -0.59 47.79 14.23
C ILE A 366 -0.27 49.29 14.45
N GLU A 367 0.41 49.95 13.51
CA GLU A 367 0.71 51.38 13.59
C GLU A 367 -0.54 52.24 13.51
N HIS A 368 -1.55 51.82 12.74
CA HIS A 368 -2.84 52.50 12.69
C HIS A 368 -3.53 52.49 14.06
N VAL A 369 -3.55 51.34 14.76
CA VAL A 369 -4.07 51.27 16.15
C VAL A 369 -3.33 52.22 17.08
N ARG A 370 -2.01 52.36 16.93
CA ARG A 370 -1.17 53.23 17.72
C ARG A 370 -1.55 54.73 17.51
N ILE A 371 -1.93 55.08 16.30
CA ILE A 371 -2.31 56.47 15.94
C ILE A 371 -3.72 56.80 16.49
N VAL A 372 -4.66 55.84 16.33
CA VAL A 372 -6.06 56.02 16.78
C VAL A 372 -6.14 56.08 18.30
N ASN A 373 -5.42 55.20 18.99
CA ASN A 373 -5.40 55.12 20.46
C ASN A 373 -4.24 55.91 21.08
N SER A 374 -3.92 57.11 20.57
CA SER A 374 -2.76 57.93 20.95
C SER A 374 -2.71 58.33 22.45
N GLY A 375 -3.67 57.94 23.27
CA GLY A 375 -3.72 58.21 24.73
C GLY A 375 -3.51 56.99 25.63
N GLU A 376 -3.51 55.79 25.07
CA GLU A 376 -3.35 54.55 25.83
C GLU A 376 -2.01 53.84 25.50
N GLU A 377 -1.40 53.21 26.46
CA GLU A 377 -0.23 52.39 26.17
C GLU A 377 -0.64 51.19 25.29
N MET A 378 0.13 50.95 24.19
CA MET A 378 -0.10 49.83 23.33
C MET A 378 -0.03 48.49 24.09
N PRO A 379 -0.98 47.58 23.94
CA PRO A 379 -0.94 46.25 24.55
C PRO A 379 0.37 45.51 24.21
N LEU A 380 0.93 44.82 25.19
CA LEU A 380 2.21 44.13 25.07
C LEU A 380 2.19 43.10 23.89
N ASN A 381 1.04 42.47 23.64
CA ASN A 381 0.83 41.54 22.52
C ASN A 381 1.14 42.20 21.16
N LEU A 382 0.58 43.38 20.93
CA LEU A 382 0.80 44.13 19.69
C LEU A 382 2.22 44.67 19.59
N LYS A 383 2.83 45.07 20.77
CA LYS A 383 4.23 45.51 20.80
C LYS A 383 5.18 44.38 20.38
N ILE A 384 4.97 43.16 20.89
CA ILE A 384 5.78 41.98 20.55
C ILE A 384 5.61 41.63 19.07
N LYS A 385 4.37 41.59 18.56
CA LYS A 385 4.11 41.35 17.15
C LYS A 385 4.71 42.42 16.24
N SER A 386 4.66 43.69 16.63
CA SER A 386 5.36 44.76 15.93
C SER A 386 6.87 44.52 15.89
N GLY A 387 7.47 44.08 17.03
CA GLY A 387 8.87 43.72 17.11
C GLY A 387 9.25 42.57 16.16
N ILE A 388 8.41 41.53 16.10
CA ILE A 388 8.59 40.39 15.16
C ILE A 388 8.54 40.88 13.73
N CYS A 389 7.53 41.73 13.37
CA CYS A 389 7.42 42.27 12.03
C CYS A 389 8.63 43.14 11.65
N HIS A 390 9.12 43.97 12.58
CA HIS A 390 10.35 44.77 12.36
C HIS A 390 11.58 43.89 12.17
N ALA A 391 11.71 42.77 12.91
CA ALA A 391 12.82 41.84 12.76
C ALA A 391 12.82 41.22 11.35
N HIS A 392 11.68 40.72 10.87
CA HIS A 392 11.55 40.14 9.54
C HIS A 392 11.74 41.17 8.41
N LEU A 393 11.47 42.46 8.64
CA LEU A 393 11.72 43.53 7.70
C LEU A 393 13.18 44.05 7.76
N GLY A 394 14.03 43.45 8.59
CA GLY A 394 15.45 43.82 8.72
C GLY A 394 15.73 44.99 9.64
N ASN A 395 14.71 45.55 10.33
CA ASN A 395 14.84 46.69 11.23
C ASN A 395 15.13 46.22 12.68
N MET A 396 16.28 45.58 12.90
CA MET A 396 16.63 44.95 14.17
C MET A 396 16.68 45.93 15.34
N GLU A 397 17.11 47.20 15.17
CA GLU A 397 17.15 48.20 16.24
C GLU A 397 15.74 48.49 16.81
N ARG A 398 14.74 48.63 15.90
CA ARG A 398 13.35 48.85 16.31
C ARG A 398 12.75 47.57 16.93
N ALA A 399 13.10 46.42 16.40
CA ALA A 399 12.68 45.13 16.94
C ALA A 399 13.18 44.96 18.38
N GLN A 400 14.46 45.25 18.64
CA GLN A 400 15.03 45.21 20.00
C GLN A 400 14.39 46.22 20.95
N ALA A 401 14.05 47.43 20.47
CA ALA A 401 13.30 48.42 21.27
C ALA A 401 11.91 47.91 21.67
N CYS A 402 11.21 47.21 20.77
CA CYS A 402 9.92 46.58 21.08
C CYS A 402 10.06 45.40 22.06
N PHE A 403 11.11 44.60 21.92
CA PHE A 403 11.38 43.46 22.80
C PHE A 403 11.97 43.84 24.17
N SER A 404 12.51 45.08 24.33
CA SER A 404 13.04 45.55 25.62
C SER A 404 11.98 45.62 26.74
N ASP A 405 10.72 45.67 26.35
CA ASP A 405 9.59 45.67 27.30
C ASP A 405 9.26 44.26 27.83
N ILE A 406 9.87 43.23 27.28
CA ILE A 406 9.74 41.85 27.76
C ILE A 406 10.65 41.67 28.97
N LYS A 407 10.04 41.77 30.17
CA LYS A 407 10.72 41.51 31.46
C LYS A 407 10.44 40.10 31.90
N PRO A 408 11.34 39.45 32.69
CA PRO A 408 11.11 38.12 33.22
C PRO A 408 9.77 37.96 33.96
N GLU A 409 9.28 39.03 34.58
CA GLU A 409 8.01 39.05 35.32
C GLU A 409 6.79 38.92 34.38
N ASN A 410 6.84 39.56 33.20
CA ASN A 410 5.77 39.55 32.21
C ASN A 410 5.89 38.40 31.23
N ALA A 411 7.08 37.80 31.10
CA ALA A 411 7.34 36.69 30.21
C ALA A 411 6.51 35.43 30.56
N ILE A 412 6.17 35.29 31.86
CA ILE A 412 5.37 34.17 32.38
C ILE A 412 3.91 34.26 31.96
N GLU A 413 3.35 35.48 31.85
CA GLU A 413 1.97 35.68 31.44
C GLU A 413 1.79 35.55 29.91
N HIS A 414 2.88 35.73 29.15
CA HIS A 414 2.88 35.76 27.67
C HIS A 414 3.83 34.76 27.03
N VAL A 415 3.93 33.54 27.59
CA VAL A 415 4.87 32.49 27.16
C VAL A 415 4.80 32.22 25.64
N GLU A 416 3.60 32.16 25.09
CA GLU A 416 3.41 31.88 23.65
C GLU A 416 4.00 32.99 22.76
N LEU A 417 3.81 34.27 23.16
CA LEU A 417 4.31 35.40 22.38
C LEU A 417 5.82 35.57 22.51
N VAL A 418 6.37 35.35 23.68
CA VAL A 418 7.82 35.38 23.89
C VAL A 418 8.49 34.22 23.13
N THR A 419 7.86 33.07 23.15
CA THR A 419 8.30 31.92 22.32
C THR A 419 8.24 32.24 20.84
N ALA A 420 7.17 32.89 20.35
CA ALA A 420 7.05 33.30 18.96
C ALA A 420 8.10 34.34 18.56
N ALA A 421 8.43 35.27 19.45
CA ALA A 421 9.50 36.24 19.22
C ALA A 421 10.87 35.54 19.13
N ALA A 422 11.15 34.62 20.04
CA ALA A 422 12.37 33.82 20.02
C ALA A 422 12.45 32.90 18.79
N ASP A 423 11.33 32.26 18.37
CA ASP A 423 11.24 31.45 17.13
C ASP A 423 11.57 32.32 15.89
N SER A 424 11.01 33.54 15.82
CA SER A 424 11.29 34.45 14.72
C SER A 424 12.77 34.88 14.68
N LEU A 425 13.39 35.14 15.83
CA LEU A 425 14.83 35.43 15.92
C LEU A 425 15.69 34.24 15.51
N MET A 426 15.24 33.03 15.84
CA MET A 426 15.89 31.79 15.43
C MET A 426 15.81 31.56 13.92
N GLU A 427 14.67 31.87 13.29
CA GLU A 427 14.50 31.81 11.82
C GLU A 427 15.40 32.83 11.09
N LEU A 428 15.65 33.98 11.72
CA LEU A 428 16.52 35.03 11.21
C LEU A 428 18.00 34.82 11.56
N GLU A 429 18.36 33.64 12.08
CA GLU A 429 19.74 33.27 12.45
C GLU A 429 20.35 34.09 13.61
N HIS A 430 19.53 34.82 14.40
CA HIS A 430 19.96 35.53 15.61
C HIS A 430 19.88 34.64 16.86
N TYR A 431 20.69 33.58 16.84
CA TYR A 431 20.61 32.48 17.86
C TYR A 431 20.91 32.94 19.29
N ASP A 432 21.86 33.87 19.50
CA ASP A 432 22.20 34.39 20.81
C ASP A 432 21.02 35.14 21.46
N SER A 433 20.35 35.99 20.65
CA SER A 433 19.19 36.74 21.13
C SER A 433 18.00 35.79 21.38
N ALA A 434 17.76 34.82 20.47
CA ALA A 434 16.70 33.82 20.63
C ALA A 434 16.93 33.00 21.91
N LEU A 435 18.18 32.58 22.15
CA LEU A 435 18.56 31.81 23.35
C LEU A 435 18.27 32.56 24.63
N SER A 436 18.55 33.88 24.68
CA SER A 436 18.28 34.69 25.89
C SER A 436 16.80 34.70 26.27
N TYR A 437 15.89 34.77 25.28
CA TYR A 437 14.43 34.71 25.52
C TYR A 437 13.96 33.32 25.91
N TYR A 438 14.50 32.27 25.31
CA TYR A 438 14.15 30.90 25.74
C TYR A 438 14.63 30.59 27.14
N LEU A 439 15.85 31.04 27.55
CA LEU A 439 16.35 30.87 28.90
C LEU A 439 15.55 31.66 29.95
N MET A 440 14.96 32.83 29.60
CA MET A 440 14.02 33.52 30.47
C MET A 440 12.78 32.68 30.82
N LEU A 441 12.40 31.74 29.94
CA LEU A 441 11.26 30.86 30.13
C LEU A 441 11.61 29.57 30.90
N GLU A 442 12.90 29.21 31.02
CA GLU A 442 13.35 27.97 31.69
C GLU A 442 12.99 27.90 33.19
N GLY A 443 12.87 29.04 33.87
CA GLY A 443 12.70 29.10 35.33
C GLY A 443 11.30 28.74 35.86
N ASN A 444 10.30 28.51 35.03
CA ASN A 444 8.89 28.50 35.44
C ASN A 444 8.20 27.18 35.20
N GLY A 445 8.00 26.41 36.28
CA GLY A 445 7.56 25.03 36.31
C GLY A 445 6.18 24.72 35.74
N GLY A 446 6.11 24.21 34.51
CA GLY A 446 4.92 23.62 33.90
C GLY A 446 5.30 22.44 33.00
N ASN A 447 4.35 21.58 32.68
CA ASN A 447 4.54 20.31 31.92
C ASN A 447 5.01 20.46 30.47
N GLU A 448 5.19 21.69 29.95
CA GLU A 448 5.55 21.94 28.52
C GLU A 448 7.06 22.21 28.31
N HIS A 449 7.88 21.96 29.33
CA HIS A 449 9.32 22.22 29.23
C HIS A 449 10.05 21.44 28.14
N GLY A 450 9.55 20.29 27.73
CA GLY A 450 10.19 19.47 26.71
C GLY A 450 10.40 20.17 25.36
N LEU A 451 9.39 20.87 24.89
CA LEU A 451 9.46 21.63 23.62
C LEU A 451 10.41 22.84 23.76
N LEU A 452 10.41 23.50 24.94
CA LEU A 452 11.31 24.60 25.21
C LEU A 452 12.77 24.13 25.22
N TYR A 453 13.07 23.04 25.93
CA TYR A 453 14.41 22.44 25.93
C TYR A 453 14.87 22.04 24.56
N LEU A 454 13.95 21.53 23.73
CA LEU A 454 14.26 21.20 22.33
C LEU A 454 14.68 22.44 21.51
N LYS A 455 13.99 23.57 21.70
CA LYS A 455 14.32 24.84 21.05
C LYS A 455 15.66 25.38 21.53
N ILE A 456 15.89 25.37 22.84
CA ILE A 456 17.18 25.76 23.45
C ILE A 456 18.32 24.88 22.87
N ALA A 457 18.11 23.56 22.83
CA ALA A 457 19.09 22.63 22.30
C ALA A 457 19.45 22.91 20.81
N ARG A 458 18.43 23.27 20.02
CA ARG A 458 18.63 23.68 18.60
C ARG A 458 19.42 24.99 18.49
N CYS A 459 19.17 25.97 19.35
CA CYS A 459 19.95 27.19 19.39
C CYS A 459 21.42 26.90 19.70
N TYR A 460 21.72 26.12 20.73
CA TYR A 460 23.08 25.72 21.05
C TYR A 460 23.75 24.91 19.92
N LEU A 461 22.99 24.07 19.21
CA LEU A 461 23.49 23.33 18.05
C LEU A 461 23.91 24.30 16.94
N SER A 462 23.08 25.33 16.65
CA SER A 462 23.38 26.35 15.65
C SER A 462 24.58 27.22 16.03
N LEU A 463 24.73 27.51 17.32
CA LEU A 463 25.89 28.21 17.89
C LEU A 463 27.15 27.35 17.97
N LYS A 464 27.05 26.03 17.59
CA LYS A 464 28.14 25.04 17.64
C LYS A 464 28.61 24.68 19.05
N GLU A 465 27.84 24.99 20.06
CA GLU A 465 28.08 24.60 21.46
C GLU A 465 27.53 23.19 21.72
N ARG A 466 28.27 22.16 21.27
CA ARG A 466 27.81 20.75 21.25
C ARG A 466 27.49 20.21 22.64
N LEU A 467 28.32 20.51 23.64
CA LEU A 467 28.12 19.99 25.02
C LEU A 467 26.80 20.49 25.64
N GLN A 468 26.49 21.77 25.44
CA GLN A 468 25.24 22.34 25.91
C GLN A 468 24.05 21.79 25.13
N ALA A 469 24.19 21.65 23.79
CA ALA A 469 23.19 21.04 22.96
C ALA A 469 22.86 19.60 23.42
N ILE A 470 23.86 18.75 23.70
CA ILE A 470 23.69 17.39 24.21
C ILE A 470 22.93 17.42 25.54
N HIS A 471 23.30 18.33 26.46
CA HIS A 471 22.66 18.45 27.75
C HIS A 471 21.16 18.80 27.63
N PHE A 472 20.82 19.78 26.81
CA PHE A 472 19.42 20.19 26.63
C PHE A 472 18.60 19.21 25.79
N PHE A 473 19.19 18.52 24.78
CA PHE A 473 18.51 17.43 24.10
C PHE A 473 18.21 16.27 25.05
N THR A 474 19.10 15.95 25.98
CA THR A 474 18.86 14.90 26.97
C THR A 474 17.70 15.29 27.90
N LYS A 475 17.68 16.53 28.43
CA LYS A 475 16.54 17.04 29.18
C LYS A 475 15.23 17.03 28.40
N ALA A 476 15.27 17.40 27.12
CA ALA A 476 14.09 17.39 26.26
C ALA A 476 13.53 15.97 26.09
N LEU A 477 14.39 14.95 25.92
CA LEU A 477 13.98 13.57 25.76
C LEU A 477 13.50 12.89 27.05
N GLU A 478 13.82 13.43 28.24
CA GLU A 478 13.23 12.98 29.51
C GLU A 478 11.72 13.24 29.54
N THR A 479 11.28 14.35 28.95
CA THR A 479 9.87 14.75 28.89
C THR A 479 9.19 14.34 27.59
N LEU A 480 9.88 14.45 26.44
CA LEU A 480 9.40 14.10 25.10
C LEU A 480 10.04 12.79 24.62
N GLN A 481 9.69 11.69 25.27
CA GLN A 481 10.29 10.38 24.99
C GLN A 481 10.07 9.90 23.53
N ASP A 482 8.99 10.32 22.89
CA ASP A 482 8.61 9.88 21.54
C ASP A 482 9.14 10.77 20.42
N ASP A 483 9.90 11.84 20.71
CA ASP A 483 10.47 12.71 19.65
C ASP A 483 11.63 12.01 18.95
N VAL A 484 11.34 11.57 17.72
CA VAL A 484 12.28 10.85 16.85
C VAL A 484 13.42 11.75 16.36
N ASP A 485 13.11 13.01 16.01
CA ASP A 485 14.09 13.93 15.44
C ASP A 485 15.12 14.39 16.47
N ALA A 486 14.65 14.71 17.68
CA ALA A 486 15.52 15.02 18.81
C ALA A 486 16.47 13.86 19.13
N ARG A 487 15.92 12.64 19.15
CA ARG A 487 16.67 11.41 19.45
C ARG A 487 17.74 11.11 18.41
N ILE A 488 17.43 11.25 17.12
CA ILE A 488 18.37 11.07 16.01
C ILE A 488 19.46 12.14 16.05
N THR A 489 19.09 13.39 16.34
CA THR A 489 20.03 14.50 16.43
C THR A 489 20.99 14.30 17.60
N LEU A 490 20.50 13.96 18.78
CA LEU A 490 21.31 13.65 19.96
C LEU A 490 22.27 12.49 19.68
N ALA A 491 21.76 11.40 19.07
CA ALA A 491 22.62 10.27 18.68
C ALA A 491 23.73 10.68 17.69
N SER A 492 23.43 11.59 16.77
CA SER A 492 24.43 12.10 15.84
C SER A 492 25.52 12.90 16.55
N LEU A 493 25.12 13.77 17.49
CA LEU A 493 26.07 14.54 18.31
C LEU A 493 26.95 13.64 19.20
N LEU A 494 26.35 12.59 19.79
CA LEU A 494 27.10 11.63 20.61
C LEU A 494 28.13 10.84 19.75
N ILE A 495 27.80 10.51 18.51
CA ILE A 495 28.74 9.87 17.57
C ILE A 495 29.90 10.83 17.23
N GLU A 496 29.60 12.09 16.96
CA GLU A 496 30.63 13.10 16.69
C GLU A 496 31.59 13.32 17.87
N GLU A 497 31.12 13.16 19.10
CA GLU A 497 31.91 13.22 20.34
C GLU A 497 32.61 11.87 20.68
N GLY A 498 32.45 10.85 19.83
CA GLY A 498 33.04 9.52 20.04
C GLY A 498 32.36 8.65 21.10
N LYS A 499 31.15 9.00 21.52
CA LYS A 499 30.35 8.27 22.53
C LYS A 499 29.33 7.34 21.87
N GLU A 500 29.82 6.43 21.01
CA GLU A 500 28.95 5.56 20.23
C GLU A 500 28.10 4.58 21.07
N ASP A 501 28.62 4.13 22.24
CA ASP A 501 27.89 3.21 23.14
C ASP A 501 26.68 3.90 23.79
N GLU A 502 26.80 5.19 24.14
CA GLU A 502 25.69 5.99 24.61
C GLU A 502 24.65 6.20 23.49
N ALA A 503 25.10 6.44 22.26
CA ALA A 503 24.22 6.56 21.09
C ALA A 503 23.46 5.25 20.82
N ILE A 504 24.11 4.09 20.93
CA ILE A 504 23.45 2.77 20.80
C ILE A 504 22.40 2.59 21.89
N SER A 505 22.74 2.89 23.16
CA SER A 505 21.80 2.75 24.27
C SER A 505 20.58 3.67 24.12
N LEU A 506 20.77 4.89 23.59
CA LEU A 506 19.72 5.86 23.32
C LEU A 506 18.74 5.41 22.23
N LEU A 507 19.25 4.72 21.19
CA LEU A 507 18.48 4.26 20.04
C LEU A 507 17.93 2.83 20.20
N SER A 508 18.39 2.07 21.19
CA SER A 508 17.95 0.71 21.46
C SER A 508 16.65 0.69 22.29
N PRO A 509 15.79 -0.31 22.16
CA PRO A 509 14.60 -0.45 22.99
C PRO A 509 14.98 -0.59 24.48
N PRO A 510 14.20 -0.07 25.41
CA PRO A 510 14.43 -0.22 26.85
C PRO A 510 14.41 -1.71 27.23
N LYS A 511 15.34 -2.12 28.10
CA LYS A 511 15.55 -3.53 28.51
C LYS A 511 14.36 -4.17 29.24
N ASP A 512 13.42 -3.35 29.74
CA ASP A 512 12.25 -3.80 30.51
C ASP A 512 11.01 -4.13 29.63
N SER A 513 11.14 -4.08 28.31
CA SER A 513 10.01 -4.30 27.39
C SER A 513 9.66 -5.76 27.10
N ASP A 514 10.43 -6.74 27.60
CA ASP A 514 10.23 -8.18 27.34
C ASP A 514 9.20 -8.87 28.25
N SER A 515 8.65 -8.16 29.26
CA SER A 515 7.62 -8.73 30.13
C SER A 515 6.22 -8.20 29.78
N ALA A 516 5.44 -9.07 29.18
CA ALA A 516 3.98 -9.09 29.21
C ALA A 516 3.23 -7.82 28.80
N GLU A 517 3.12 -7.56 27.49
CA GLU A 517 1.92 -6.97 26.91
C GLU A 517 1.93 -7.05 25.37
N ALA A 518 1.89 -8.27 24.84
CA ALA A 518 1.83 -8.55 23.41
C ALA A 518 0.46 -8.22 22.78
N HIS A 519 -0.51 -7.63 23.50
CA HIS A 519 -1.88 -7.46 23.04
C HIS A 519 -2.47 -6.05 23.16
N SER A 520 -1.73 -5.03 23.56
CA SER A 520 -2.23 -3.66 23.44
C SER A 520 -1.55 -2.93 22.28
N VAL A 521 -2.28 -2.82 21.19
CA VAL A 521 -1.93 -2.09 19.98
C VAL A 521 -1.92 -0.59 20.29
N LYS A 522 -0.78 -0.03 20.73
CA LYS A 522 -0.46 1.39 20.55
C LYS A 522 0.60 1.48 19.45
N PRO A 523 0.26 2.03 18.28
CA PRO A 523 1.12 1.93 17.07
C PRO A 523 2.35 2.85 17.05
N ASN A 524 2.60 3.67 18.06
CA ASN A 524 3.64 4.72 18.02
C ASN A 524 4.71 4.57 19.11
N LYS A 525 5.41 3.45 19.14
CA LYS A 525 6.62 3.37 19.96
C LYS A 525 7.81 3.86 19.13
N TRP A 526 8.58 4.85 19.62
CA TRP A 526 9.69 5.48 18.89
C TRP A 526 10.74 4.49 18.36
N TRP A 527 11.01 3.38 19.07
CA TRP A 527 11.99 2.36 18.65
C TRP A 527 11.54 1.49 17.46
N VAL A 528 10.29 1.58 17.05
CA VAL A 528 9.77 0.93 15.84
C VAL A 528 9.99 1.82 14.61
N ASN A 529 10.31 3.10 14.82
CA ASN A 529 10.47 4.07 13.74
C ASN A 529 11.62 3.66 12.79
N GLU A 530 11.33 3.72 11.47
CA GLU A 530 12.25 3.39 10.40
C GLU A 530 13.57 4.17 10.50
N ARG A 531 13.50 5.48 10.72
CA ARG A 531 14.68 6.38 10.74
C ARG A 531 15.62 6.06 11.92
N ILE A 532 15.07 5.74 13.08
CA ILE A 532 15.86 5.35 14.26
C ILE A 532 16.59 4.03 14.00
N LYS A 533 15.89 3.03 13.46
CA LYS A 533 16.49 1.74 13.14
C LYS A 533 17.57 1.85 12.08
N LEU A 534 17.36 2.66 11.04
CA LEU A 534 18.37 2.89 10.02
C LEU A 534 19.63 3.57 10.60
N LYS A 535 19.46 4.55 11.49
CA LYS A 535 20.58 5.19 12.16
C LYS A 535 21.35 4.21 13.05
N LEU A 536 20.64 3.38 13.82
CA LEU A 536 21.22 2.34 14.66
C LEU A 536 21.98 1.29 13.82
N CYS A 537 21.42 0.86 12.70
CA CYS A 537 22.07 -0.06 11.77
C CYS A 537 23.39 0.51 11.21
N ASN A 538 23.41 1.81 10.87
CA ASN A 538 24.63 2.45 10.39
C ASN A 538 25.71 2.45 11.48
N ILE A 539 25.36 2.65 12.74
CA ILE A 539 26.30 2.59 13.86
C ILE A 539 26.85 1.16 14.01
N TYR A 540 25.97 0.15 14.02
CA TYR A 540 26.37 -1.25 14.13
C TYR A 540 27.29 -1.69 12.98
N TRP A 541 26.97 -1.28 11.75
CA TRP A 541 27.80 -1.57 10.59
C TRP A 541 29.20 -0.97 10.71
N ASN A 542 29.30 0.30 11.11
CA ASN A 542 30.58 1.00 11.27
C ASN A 542 31.43 0.40 12.40
N LYS A 543 30.80 -0.07 13.47
CA LYS A 543 31.46 -0.77 14.58
C LYS A 543 31.84 -2.23 14.25
N GLY A 544 31.31 -2.80 13.17
CA GLY A 544 31.50 -4.21 12.84
C GLY A 544 30.69 -5.19 13.71
N LEU A 545 29.64 -4.71 14.39
CA LEU A 545 28.71 -5.56 15.17
C LEU A 545 27.69 -6.19 14.22
N LEU A 546 28.13 -7.26 13.51
CA LEU A 546 27.35 -7.83 12.41
C LEU A 546 26.08 -8.55 12.88
N ASP A 547 26.10 -9.21 14.05
CA ASP A 547 24.94 -9.91 14.60
C ASP A 547 23.84 -8.92 14.93
N ASP A 548 24.16 -7.84 15.70
CA ASP A 548 23.20 -6.82 16.08
C ASP A 548 22.67 -6.05 14.84
N PHE A 549 23.54 -5.82 13.85
CA PHE A 549 23.15 -5.23 12.57
C PHE A 549 22.10 -6.07 11.84
N VAL A 550 22.35 -7.39 11.73
CA VAL A 550 21.45 -8.30 11.04
C VAL A 550 20.12 -8.43 11.80
N ASP A 551 20.14 -8.57 13.11
CA ASP A 551 18.94 -8.72 13.93
C ASP A 551 18.06 -7.46 13.90
N ALA A 552 18.66 -6.29 13.78
CA ALA A 552 17.93 -5.02 13.66
C ALA A 552 17.25 -4.83 12.30
N ILE A 553 17.95 -5.16 11.18
CA ILE A 553 17.52 -4.77 9.85
C ILE A 553 16.88 -5.89 9.02
N PHE A 554 17.28 -7.15 9.25
CA PHE A 554 16.82 -8.31 8.46
C PHE A 554 15.28 -8.48 8.47
N PRO A 555 14.58 -8.38 9.64
CA PRO A 555 13.12 -8.52 9.68
C PRO A 555 12.43 -7.43 8.85
N MET A 556 12.93 -6.18 8.91
CA MET A 556 12.34 -5.04 8.20
C MET A 556 12.51 -5.16 6.69
N ILE A 557 13.72 -5.50 6.22
CA ILE A 557 13.98 -5.70 4.79
C ILE A 557 13.16 -6.88 4.27
N ARG A 558 13.14 -8.00 4.99
CA ARG A 558 12.38 -9.19 4.59
C ARG A 558 10.88 -8.91 4.49
N GLU A 559 10.29 -8.21 5.48
CA GLU A 559 8.87 -7.86 5.45
C GLU A 559 8.57 -6.87 4.32
N SER A 560 9.41 -5.85 4.11
CA SER A 560 9.26 -4.87 3.04
C SER A 560 9.31 -5.52 1.65
N LEU A 561 10.26 -6.42 1.42
CA LEU A 561 10.38 -7.19 0.18
C LEU A 561 9.17 -8.14 -0.01
N TYR A 562 8.68 -8.75 1.06
CA TYR A 562 7.50 -9.60 1.02
C TYR A 562 6.25 -8.81 0.61
N VAL A 563 6.01 -7.64 1.24
CA VAL A 563 4.89 -6.75 0.89
C VAL A 563 5.01 -6.26 -0.56
N ALA A 564 6.22 -5.88 -1.01
CA ALA A 564 6.48 -5.48 -2.39
C ALA A 564 6.15 -6.61 -3.38
N THR A 565 6.53 -7.86 -3.05
CA THR A 565 6.21 -9.05 -3.85
C THR A 565 4.69 -9.27 -3.97
N LEU A 566 3.95 -9.08 -2.86
CA LEU A 566 2.49 -9.18 -2.86
C LEU A 566 1.85 -8.09 -3.72
N ARG A 567 2.35 -6.85 -3.64
CA ARG A 567 1.89 -5.72 -4.47
C ARG A 567 2.12 -5.98 -5.96
N GLN A 568 3.29 -6.53 -6.34
CA GLN A 568 3.59 -6.88 -7.72
C GLN A 568 2.67 -8.00 -8.23
N ARG A 569 2.44 -9.05 -7.43
CA ARG A 569 1.51 -10.14 -7.77
C ARG A 569 0.06 -9.64 -7.90
N GLY A 570 -0.34 -8.65 -7.10
CA GLY A 570 -1.67 -8.02 -7.17
C GLY A 570 -1.88 -7.19 -8.44
N LYS A 571 -0.81 -6.56 -8.96
CA LYS A 571 -0.87 -5.80 -10.22
C LYS A 571 -0.93 -6.69 -11.45
N SER A 572 -0.33 -7.89 -11.42
CA SER A 572 -0.15 -8.73 -12.60
C SER A 572 -1.36 -9.60 -13.00
N LYS A 573 -2.40 -9.73 -12.16
CA LYS A 573 -3.62 -10.49 -12.52
C LYS A 573 -4.83 -9.93 -11.78
N LYS A 574 -5.61 -9.07 -12.43
CA LYS A 574 -7.03 -8.91 -12.06
C LYS A 574 -7.67 -10.29 -12.21
N ARG A 575 -7.95 -10.96 -11.10
CA ARG A 575 -8.73 -12.21 -11.13
C ARG A 575 -10.09 -11.84 -11.70
N LEU A 576 -10.44 -12.44 -12.82
CA LEU A 576 -11.74 -12.25 -13.44
C LEU A 576 -12.84 -12.65 -12.45
N SER A 577 -13.90 -11.85 -12.41
CA SER A 577 -15.06 -12.14 -11.58
C SER A 577 -15.68 -13.49 -12.00
N THR A 578 -16.44 -14.12 -11.13
CA THR A 578 -17.16 -15.36 -11.45
C THR A 578 -18.09 -15.13 -12.63
N ARG A 579 -18.68 -13.94 -12.73
CA ARG A 579 -19.54 -13.52 -13.82
C ARG A 579 -18.83 -13.47 -15.16
N ASP A 580 -17.64 -12.85 -15.20
CA ASP A 580 -16.80 -12.78 -16.43
C ASP A 580 -16.29 -14.15 -16.86
N LEU A 581 -15.98 -15.02 -15.90
CA LEU A 581 -15.57 -16.40 -16.18
C LEU A 581 -16.71 -17.22 -16.79
N VAL A 582 -17.94 -17.08 -16.25
CA VAL A 582 -19.15 -17.73 -16.78
C VAL A 582 -19.45 -17.23 -18.19
N GLU A 583 -19.34 -15.93 -18.43
CA GLU A 583 -19.58 -15.36 -19.75
C GLU A 583 -18.57 -15.86 -20.79
N ARG A 584 -17.28 -15.98 -20.43
CA ARG A 584 -16.27 -16.61 -21.30
C ARG A 584 -16.54 -18.08 -21.59
N VAL A 585 -17.12 -18.82 -20.64
CA VAL A 585 -17.52 -20.23 -20.87
C VAL A 585 -18.76 -20.32 -21.73
N ARG A 586 -19.70 -19.36 -21.67
CA ARG A 586 -20.87 -19.28 -22.54
C ARG A 586 -20.50 -19.19 -24.01
N VAL A 587 -19.42 -18.48 -24.36
CA VAL A 587 -18.91 -18.39 -25.73
C VAL A 587 -18.54 -19.77 -26.28
N MET A 588 -18.10 -20.69 -25.43
CA MET A 588 -17.75 -22.07 -25.83
C MET A 588 -18.97 -22.97 -26.05
N ASN A 589 -20.10 -22.66 -25.35
CA ASN A 589 -21.34 -23.45 -25.39
C ASN A 589 -22.40 -22.82 -26.29
N ALA A 590 -22.09 -21.71 -27.00
CA ALA A 590 -23.02 -21.14 -27.96
C ALA A 590 -23.21 -22.15 -29.10
N PRO A 591 -24.47 -22.50 -29.45
CA PRO A 591 -24.75 -23.38 -30.55
C PRO A 591 -24.13 -22.76 -31.82
N GLU A 592 -23.30 -23.53 -32.53
CA GLU A 592 -22.79 -23.15 -33.83
C GLU A 592 -24.03 -22.81 -34.70
N LYS A 593 -24.09 -21.57 -35.19
CA LYS A 593 -25.11 -21.20 -36.17
C LYS A 593 -25.03 -22.18 -37.33
N ASP A 594 -26.07 -22.94 -37.55
CA ASP A 594 -26.19 -23.89 -38.63
C ASP A 594 -25.84 -23.21 -39.97
N ASN A 595 -24.62 -23.40 -40.39
CA ASN A 595 -24.24 -23.13 -41.76
C ASN A 595 -24.60 -24.36 -42.63
N VAL A 596 -25.57 -24.18 -43.51
CA VAL A 596 -26.19 -25.16 -44.41
C VAL A 596 -25.20 -25.78 -45.40
N PHE A 597 -23.89 -25.58 -45.29
CA PHE A 597 -22.87 -26.18 -46.15
C PHE A 597 -21.93 -27.12 -45.36
N GLN A 598 -22.35 -28.36 -45.20
CA GLN A 598 -21.49 -29.45 -44.78
C GLN A 598 -20.58 -29.87 -45.93
N GLY A 599 -19.35 -29.35 -46.00
CA GLY A 599 -18.41 -29.84 -47.02
C GLY A 599 -16.98 -29.32 -46.89
N PHE A 600 -16.79 -28.11 -46.39
CA PHE A 600 -15.46 -27.55 -46.14
C PHE A 600 -15.43 -27.00 -44.72
N ARG A 601 -14.66 -27.61 -43.83
CA ARG A 601 -14.30 -26.94 -42.56
C ARG A 601 -13.33 -25.81 -42.89
N PRO A 602 -13.68 -24.53 -42.69
CA PRO A 602 -12.69 -23.48 -42.77
C PRO A 602 -11.64 -23.72 -41.68
N ILE A 603 -10.38 -23.59 -42.07
CA ILE A 603 -9.27 -23.57 -41.09
C ILE A 603 -9.63 -22.49 -40.06
N ALA A 604 -9.77 -22.90 -38.76
CA ALA A 604 -10.12 -21.98 -37.68
C ALA A 604 -9.17 -20.79 -37.73
N THR A 605 -9.74 -19.58 -37.72
CA THR A 605 -8.95 -18.37 -37.68
C THR A 605 -8.15 -18.30 -36.37
N PRO A 606 -7.01 -17.64 -36.32
CA PRO A 606 -6.21 -17.53 -35.08
C PRO A 606 -7.01 -16.98 -33.89
N SER A 607 -8.01 -16.12 -34.14
CA SER A 607 -8.90 -15.58 -33.13
C SER A 607 -9.79 -16.64 -32.48
N ASP A 608 -10.36 -17.57 -33.27
CA ASP A 608 -11.24 -18.61 -32.74
C ASP A 608 -10.48 -19.60 -31.86
N ARG A 609 -9.21 -19.86 -32.18
CA ARG A 609 -8.32 -20.72 -31.38
C ARG A 609 -8.00 -20.06 -30.05
N SER A 610 -7.74 -18.76 -30.05
CA SER A 610 -7.47 -17.96 -28.83
C SER A 610 -8.70 -17.96 -27.91
N ASP A 611 -9.89 -17.76 -28.45
CA ASP A 611 -11.10 -17.63 -27.63
C ASP A 611 -11.54 -18.99 -27.06
N ARG A 612 -11.36 -20.09 -27.77
CA ARG A 612 -11.55 -21.44 -27.25
C ARG A 612 -10.56 -21.75 -26.13
N TRP A 613 -9.31 -21.33 -26.25
CA TRP A 613 -8.31 -21.49 -25.20
C TRP A 613 -8.63 -20.64 -23.96
N LYS A 614 -9.04 -19.37 -24.15
CA LYS A 614 -9.49 -18.48 -23.06
C LYS A 614 -10.70 -19.06 -22.32
N ALA A 615 -11.67 -19.62 -23.05
CA ALA A 615 -12.85 -20.27 -22.48
C ALA A 615 -12.51 -21.57 -21.73
N SER A 616 -11.60 -22.40 -22.26
CA SER A 616 -11.09 -23.59 -21.54
C SER A 616 -10.36 -23.22 -20.24
N ARG A 617 -9.57 -22.16 -20.27
CA ARG A 617 -8.89 -21.63 -19.08
C ARG A 617 -9.88 -21.07 -18.06
N ALA A 618 -10.93 -20.36 -18.51
CA ALA A 618 -12.00 -19.86 -17.66
C ALA A 618 -12.77 -21.01 -16.98
N LYS A 619 -13.06 -22.08 -17.70
CA LYS A 619 -13.69 -23.29 -17.15
C LYS A 619 -12.85 -23.94 -16.03
N ARG A 620 -11.54 -24.08 -16.25
CA ARG A 620 -10.62 -24.60 -15.21
C ARG A 620 -10.55 -23.67 -13.99
N SER A 621 -10.63 -22.34 -14.20
CA SER A 621 -10.62 -21.37 -13.11
C SER A 621 -11.92 -21.41 -12.30
N LEU A 622 -13.07 -21.60 -12.93
CA LEU A 622 -14.35 -21.84 -12.27
C LEU A 622 -14.35 -23.12 -11.44
N GLN A 623 -13.86 -24.22 -11.99
CA GLN A 623 -13.73 -25.48 -11.24
C GLN A 623 -12.83 -25.33 -10.00
N LYS A 624 -11.73 -24.58 -10.12
CA LYS A 624 -10.87 -24.30 -8.96
C LYS A 624 -11.59 -23.46 -7.88
N LYS A 625 -12.37 -22.45 -8.28
CA LYS A 625 -13.15 -21.64 -7.34
C LYS A 625 -14.22 -22.49 -6.65
N GLU A 626 -14.85 -23.40 -7.35
CA GLU A 626 -15.87 -24.32 -6.84
C GLU A 626 -15.30 -25.30 -5.82
N ILE A 627 -14.17 -25.95 -6.13
CA ILE A 627 -13.43 -26.83 -5.20
C ILE A 627 -12.99 -26.05 -3.95
N GLU A 628 -12.52 -24.83 -4.11
CA GLU A 628 -12.11 -23.97 -2.99
C GLU A 628 -13.31 -23.56 -2.13
N LYS A 629 -14.48 -23.29 -2.74
CA LYS A 629 -15.74 -23.02 -2.04
C LYS A 629 -16.24 -24.25 -1.27
N GLU A 630 -16.16 -25.44 -1.88
CA GLU A 630 -16.52 -26.71 -1.21
C GLU A 630 -15.57 -27.00 -0.04
N LYS A 631 -14.26 -26.74 -0.21
CA LYS A 631 -13.28 -26.92 0.86
C LYS A 631 -13.57 -25.99 2.04
N LYS A 632 -13.84 -24.70 1.80
CA LYS A 632 -14.21 -23.74 2.84
C LYS A 632 -15.52 -24.10 3.51
N LYS A 633 -16.50 -24.63 2.75
CA LYS A 633 -17.76 -25.12 3.29
C LYS A 633 -17.55 -26.33 4.21
N ALA A 634 -16.67 -27.28 3.81
CA ALA A 634 -16.32 -28.43 4.63
C ALA A 634 -15.56 -28.03 5.91
N GLU A 635 -14.66 -27.05 5.81
CA GLU A 635 -13.92 -26.49 6.95
C GLU A 635 -14.87 -25.77 7.95
N ALA A 636 -15.83 -24.98 7.44
CA ALA A 636 -16.84 -24.31 8.26
C ALA A 636 -17.76 -25.32 8.97
N LEU A 637 -18.17 -26.37 8.25
CA LEU A 637 -19.00 -27.43 8.80
C LEU A 637 -18.24 -28.22 9.89
N ALA A 638 -16.94 -28.46 9.69
CA ALA A 638 -16.09 -29.10 10.67
C ALA A 638 -15.83 -28.23 11.92
N ALA A 639 -15.89 -26.90 11.75
CA ALA A 639 -15.79 -25.92 12.84
C ALA A 639 -17.12 -25.64 13.55
N GLY A 640 -18.26 -26.24 13.11
CA GLY A 640 -19.58 -26.04 13.70
C GLY A 640 -20.18 -24.66 13.46
N ILE A 641 -19.71 -23.95 12.40
CA ILE A 641 -20.17 -22.61 12.03
C ILE A 641 -21.14 -22.74 10.85
N ASP A 642 -22.33 -22.17 10.97
CA ASP A 642 -23.30 -22.11 9.86
C ASP A 642 -22.69 -21.35 8.67
N TRP A 643 -22.63 -22.02 7.53
CA TRP A 643 -22.16 -21.45 6.28
C TRP A 643 -23.22 -20.49 5.72
N LEU A 644 -23.05 -19.20 5.93
CA LEU A 644 -23.73 -18.17 5.17
C LEU A 644 -23.06 -18.09 3.79
N SER A 645 -23.85 -18.36 2.75
CA SER A 645 -23.41 -18.24 1.36
C SER A 645 -23.00 -16.81 1.07
N ASP A 646 -21.71 -16.51 1.17
CA ASP A 646 -21.16 -15.25 0.74
C ASP A 646 -20.99 -15.30 -0.80
N ASP A 647 -22.04 -14.87 -1.51
CA ASP A 647 -22.02 -14.71 -2.97
C ASP A 647 -21.35 -13.39 -3.40
N SER A 648 -20.86 -12.59 -2.46
CA SER A 648 -20.10 -11.40 -2.77
C SER A 648 -18.71 -11.81 -3.26
N ASP A 649 -18.40 -11.56 -4.53
CA ASP A 649 -17.05 -11.61 -5.10
C ASP A 649 -16.13 -10.49 -4.50
N ILE A 650 -16.59 -9.81 -3.45
CA ILE A 650 -15.84 -8.83 -2.69
C ILE A 650 -14.90 -9.62 -1.79
N GLU A 651 -13.67 -9.86 -2.24
CA GLU A 651 -12.58 -10.24 -1.35
C GLU A 651 -12.59 -9.23 -0.18
N PRO A 652 -12.56 -9.68 1.11
CA PRO A 652 -12.37 -8.74 2.21
C PRO A 652 -11.14 -7.91 1.85
N GLN A 653 -11.29 -6.59 1.86
CA GLN A 653 -10.19 -5.66 1.62
C GLN A 653 -9.07 -6.08 2.57
N ARG A 654 -8.09 -6.81 2.05
CA ARG A 654 -6.86 -7.10 2.79
C ARG A 654 -6.29 -5.74 3.11
N VAL A 655 -6.35 -5.38 4.38
CA VAL A 655 -5.70 -4.18 4.91
C VAL A 655 -4.35 -4.08 4.21
N ARG A 656 -4.16 -3.06 3.39
CA ARG A 656 -2.91 -2.84 2.66
C ARG A 656 -1.87 -2.49 3.71
N LYS A 657 -1.19 -3.51 4.22
CA LYS A 657 -0.11 -3.31 5.18
C LYS A 657 0.96 -2.48 4.48
N GLU A 658 1.27 -1.33 5.02
CA GLU A 658 2.38 -0.53 4.52
C GLU A 658 3.68 -1.26 4.85
N PRO A 659 4.67 -1.28 3.92
CA PRO A 659 5.96 -1.89 4.21
C PRO A 659 6.68 -1.09 5.28
N PRO A 660 7.43 -1.72 6.19
CA PRO A 660 8.24 -1.03 7.19
C PRO A 660 9.23 -0.02 6.59
N LEU A 661 9.75 -0.31 5.39
CA LEU A 661 10.62 0.54 4.61
C LEU A 661 9.92 0.90 3.29
N CYS A 662 9.24 2.04 3.26
CA CYS A 662 8.41 2.44 2.11
C CYS A 662 9.21 2.64 0.83
N ASN A 663 10.43 3.15 0.93
CA ASN A 663 11.29 3.49 -0.21
C ASN A 663 12.43 2.48 -0.46
N LEU A 664 12.40 1.29 0.16
CA LEU A 664 13.48 0.31 0.09
C LEU A 664 13.99 0.02 -1.34
N LEU A 665 13.08 0.00 -2.32
CA LEU A 665 13.42 -0.33 -3.72
C LEU A 665 13.65 0.90 -4.60
N LYS A 666 13.50 2.12 -4.07
CA LYS A 666 13.64 3.37 -4.84
C LYS A 666 14.92 4.13 -4.50
N ASP A 667 15.33 4.12 -3.24
CA ASP A 667 16.43 4.92 -2.73
C ASP A 667 17.76 4.19 -2.87
N GLU A 668 18.77 4.91 -3.29
CA GLU A 668 20.10 4.35 -3.53
C GLU A 668 20.83 3.93 -2.25
N GLU A 669 20.61 4.65 -1.15
CA GLU A 669 21.14 4.32 0.17
C GLU A 669 20.55 3.00 0.70
N HIS A 670 19.27 2.77 0.48
CA HIS A 670 18.62 1.53 0.84
C HIS A 670 19.11 0.34 -0.01
N HIS A 671 19.49 0.57 -1.27
CA HIS A 671 20.12 -0.48 -2.08
C HIS A 671 21.46 -0.89 -1.51
N GLN A 672 22.27 0.09 -1.03
CA GLN A 672 23.53 -0.20 -0.36
C GLN A 672 23.32 -0.96 0.95
N LEU A 673 22.28 -0.62 1.69
CA LEU A 673 21.91 -1.33 2.92
C LEU A 673 21.59 -2.81 2.65
N ILE A 674 20.87 -3.12 1.57
CA ILE A 674 20.60 -4.52 1.16
C ILE A 674 21.90 -5.26 0.87
N ILE A 675 22.85 -4.63 0.14
CA ILE A 675 24.15 -5.22 -0.17
C ILE A 675 24.94 -5.48 1.11
N ASN A 676 24.98 -4.50 2.01
CA ASN A 676 25.66 -4.63 3.30
C ASN A 676 25.04 -5.75 4.15
N LEU A 677 23.70 -5.87 4.17
CA LEU A 677 23.01 -6.99 4.83
C LEU A 677 23.43 -8.34 4.23
N CYS A 678 23.48 -8.45 2.90
CA CYS A 678 23.90 -9.69 2.26
C CYS A 678 25.37 -10.05 2.58
N LYS A 679 26.26 -9.04 2.67
CA LYS A 679 27.65 -9.23 3.09
C LYS A 679 27.76 -9.66 4.55
N ALA A 680 26.99 -9.04 5.45
CA ALA A 680 26.94 -9.43 6.86
C ALA A 680 26.43 -10.87 7.04
N LEU A 681 25.33 -11.23 6.39
CA LEU A 681 24.79 -12.59 6.39
C LEU A 681 25.80 -13.61 5.84
N ALA A 682 26.56 -13.23 4.83
CA ALA A 682 27.65 -14.06 4.28
C ALA A 682 28.75 -14.31 5.32
N SER A 683 29.18 -13.28 6.02
CA SER A 683 30.20 -13.38 7.07
C SER A 683 29.74 -14.22 8.26
N LEU A 684 28.46 -14.15 8.61
CA LEU A 684 27.81 -14.95 9.64
C LEU A 684 27.44 -16.37 9.18
N GLN A 685 27.79 -16.77 7.94
CA GLN A 685 27.46 -18.05 7.32
C GLN A 685 25.93 -18.33 7.19
N ARG A 686 25.09 -17.30 7.29
CA ARG A 686 23.64 -17.38 7.10
C ARG A 686 23.27 -17.30 5.60
N TYR A 687 23.86 -18.20 4.80
CA TYR A 687 23.81 -18.14 3.33
C TYR A 687 22.41 -18.24 2.73
N TRP A 688 21.51 -19.02 3.35
CA TRP A 688 20.14 -19.21 2.88
C TRP A 688 19.34 -17.91 2.93
N GLU A 689 19.46 -17.18 3.99
CA GLU A 689 18.77 -15.93 4.21
C GLU A 689 19.29 -14.85 3.25
N ALA A 690 20.62 -14.81 3.07
CA ALA A 690 21.24 -13.91 2.07
C ALA A 690 20.74 -14.22 0.67
N LEU A 691 20.67 -15.48 0.28
CA LEU A 691 20.22 -15.90 -1.05
C LEU A 691 18.73 -15.60 -1.28
N GLU A 692 17.87 -15.74 -0.24
CA GLU A 692 16.46 -15.33 -0.28
C GLU A 692 16.33 -13.85 -0.58
N ILE A 693 17.03 -13.00 0.18
CA ILE A 693 16.99 -11.53 0.00
C ILE A 693 17.47 -11.13 -1.39
N ILE A 694 18.62 -11.67 -1.84
CA ILE A 694 19.20 -11.39 -3.16
C ILE A 694 18.19 -11.72 -4.28
N ASN A 695 17.60 -12.91 -4.25
CA ASN A 695 16.68 -13.36 -5.29
C ASN A 695 15.39 -12.51 -5.34
N ILE A 696 14.84 -12.16 -4.18
CA ILE A 696 13.65 -11.31 -4.12
C ILE A 696 13.99 -9.91 -4.64
N THR A 697 15.12 -9.35 -4.19
CA THR A 697 15.57 -8.01 -4.62
C THR A 697 15.80 -7.94 -6.12
N LEU A 698 16.56 -8.88 -6.69
CA LEU A 698 16.82 -8.92 -8.14
C LEU A 698 15.54 -9.07 -8.98
N ARG A 699 14.53 -9.76 -8.45
CA ARG A 699 13.23 -9.93 -9.12
C ARG A 699 12.38 -8.67 -9.07
N LEU A 700 12.39 -7.95 -7.94
CA LEU A 700 11.57 -6.76 -7.76
C LEU A 700 12.16 -5.50 -8.39
N THR A 701 13.51 -5.41 -8.46
CA THR A 701 14.22 -4.19 -8.91
C THR A 701 14.70 -4.26 -10.35
N HIS A 702 13.92 -4.87 -11.24
CA HIS A 702 14.34 -5.09 -12.63
C HIS A 702 14.84 -3.81 -13.35
N SER A 703 14.26 -2.64 -13.05
CA SER A 703 14.64 -1.35 -13.65
C SER A 703 15.24 -0.32 -12.68
N ALA A 704 15.06 -0.47 -11.38
CA ALA A 704 15.40 0.56 -10.39
C ALA A 704 16.85 0.49 -9.90
N LEU A 705 17.48 -0.67 -9.93
CA LEU A 705 18.86 -0.87 -9.44
C LEU A 705 19.88 -0.55 -10.53
N SER A 706 21.01 0.07 -10.18
CA SER A 706 22.12 0.30 -11.10
C SER A 706 22.74 -1.04 -11.59
N ALA A 707 23.37 -1.02 -12.77
CA ALA A 707 24.00 -2.21 -13.34
C ALA A 707 25.06 -2.80 -12.41
N ASP A 708 25.90 -1.95 -11.83
CA ASP A 708 27.01 -2.35 -10.95
C ASP A 708 26.50 -3.04 -9.67
N LYS A 709 25.48 -2.49 -9.03
CA LYS A 709 24.85 -3.07 -7.84
C LYS A 709 24.15 -4.39 -8.14
N LYS A 710 23.53 -4.54 -9.34
CA LYS A 710 22.99 -5.83 -9.78
C LYS A 710 24.07 -6.88 -9.96
N GLU A 711 25.20 -6.50 -10.54
CA GLU A 711 26.34 -7.40 -10.74
C GLU A 711 26.93 -7.83 -9.39
N GLU A 712 27.11 -6.89 -8.47
CA GLU A 712 27.57 -7.19 -7.11
C GLU A 712 26.64 -8.16 -6.38
N LEU A 713 25.32 -7.93 -6.42
CA LEU A 713 24.34 -8.84 -5.81
C LEU A 713 24.33 -10.22 -6.47
N ARG A 714 24.49 -10.30 -7.79
CA ARG A 714 24.56 -11.59 -8.49
C ARG A 714 25.84 -12.34 -8.18
N SER A 715 26.95 -11.64 -8.07
CA SER A 715 28.21 -12.22 -7.65
C SER A 715 28.16 -12.77 -6.23
N LEU A 716 27.64 -12.00 -5.28
CA LEU A 716 27.35 -12.45 -3.91
C LEU A 716 26.38 -13.65 -3.91
N GLY A 717 25.31 -13.56 -4.70
CA GLY A 717 24.35 -14.65 -4.82
C GLY A 717 24.96 -15.94 -5.36
N ALA A 718 25.90 -15.86 -6.32
CA ALA A 718 26.62 -17.03 -6.82
C ALA A 718 27.52 -17.65 -5.75
N GLN A 719 28.20 -16.84 -4.95
CA GLN A 719 29.02 -17.30 -3.82
C GLN A 719 28.15 -18.00 -2.76
N MET A 720 26.98 -17.42 -2.42
CA MET A 720 26.04 -18.04 -1.49
C MET A 720 25.47 -19.35 -2.05
N ALA A 721 25.12 -19.37 -3.34
CA ALA A 721 24.63 -20.55 -4.02
C ALA A 721 25.67 -21.68 -4.04
N TYR A 722 26.94 -21.36 -4.23
CA TYR A 722 28.04 -22.31 -4.19
C TYR A 722 28.20 -22.97 -2.80
N ASN A 723 28.01 -22.19 -1.72
CA ASN A 723 28.12 -22.68 -0.35
C ASN A 723 26.89 -23.49 0.07
N THR A 724 25.69 -23.08 -0.37
CA THR A 724 24.43 -23.79 -0.04
C THR A 724 24.18 -24.99 -0.97
N THR A 725 24.75 -24.97 -2.18
CA THR A 725 24.48 -25.96 -3.25
C THR A 725 22.99 -26.14 -3.55
N ASP A 726 22.21 -25.06 -3.47
CA ASP A 726 20.76 -25.06 -3.76
C ASP A 726 20.47 -24.66 -5.21
N PRO A 727 20.04 -25.62 -6.06
CA PRO A 727 19.74 -25.32 -7.46
C PRO A 727 18.49 -24.47 -7.65
N LYS A 728 17.53 -24.53 -6.73
CA LYS A 728 16.27 -23.82 -6.88
C LYS A 728 16.44 -22.30 -6.73
N HIS A 729 17.20 -21.87 -5.73
CA HIS A 729 17.41 -20.46 -5.44
C HIS A 729 18.71 -19.90 -6.03
N GLY A 730 19.70 -20.77 -6.32
CA GLY A 730 20.99 -20.37 -6.86
C GLY A 730 21.05 -20.25 -8.38
N PHE A 731 20.10 -20.82 -9.12
CA PHE A 731 20.13 -20.94 -10.57
C PHE A 731 20.38 -19.60 -11.29
N ASP A 732 19.60 -18.57 -10.98
CA ASP A 732 19.68 -17.30 -11.68
C ASP A 732 21.02 -16.58 -11.48
N CYS A 733 21.60 -16.70 -10.28
CA CYS A 733 22.89 -16.10 -9.97
C CYS A 733 24.05 -16.81 -10.68
N VAL A 734 24.09 -18.15 -10.61
CA VAL A 734 25.18 -18.91 -11.26
C VAL A 734 25.04 -18.90 -12.79
N LYS A 735 23.83 -18.90 -13.32
CA LYS A 735 23.54 -18.66 -14.74
C LYS A 735 24.15 -17.35 -15.22
N TYR A 736 23.94 -16.27 -14.46
CA TYR A 736 24.49 -14.95 -14.80
C TYR A 736 26.03 -14.98 -14.87
N ILE A 737 26.71 -15.54 -13.89
CA ILE A 737 28.17 -15.63 -13.88
C ILE A 737 28.70 -16.37 -15.12
N VAL A 738 28.05 -17.50 -15.46
CA VAL A 738 28.44 -18.25 -16.68
C VAL A 738 28.18 -17.44 -17.95
N GLN A 739 27.10 -16.66 -18.00
CA GLN A 739 26.82 -15.80 -19.17
C GLN A 739 27.83 -14.67 -19.33
N GLN A 740 28.36 -14.14 -18.23
CA GLN A 740 29.43 -13.12 -18.27
C GLN A 740 30.79 -13.74 -18.64
N HIS A 741 31.08 -14.94 -18.18
CA HIS A 741 32.35 -15.61 -18.36
C HIS A 741 32.19 -17.02 -19.01
N PRO A 742 31.69 -17.09 -20.26
CA PRO A 742 31.31 -18.36 -20.89
C PRO A 742 32.45 -19.35 -21.08
N TYR A 743 33.67 -18.87 -21.20
CA TYR A 743 34.90 -19.71 -21.36
C TYR A 743 35.63 -20.00 -20.05
N SER A 744 35.17 -19.47 -18.93
CA SER A 744 35.78 -19.71 -17.64
C SER A 744 35.37 -21.07 -17.06
N VAL A 745 36.37 -21.96 -16.89
CA VAL A 745 36.16 -23.28 -16.26
C VAL A 745 35.67 -23.15 -14.81
N ALA A 746 36.16 -22.15 -14.07
CA ALA A 746 35.74 -21.90 -12.69
C ALA A 746 34.25 -21.50 -12.60
N ALA A 747 33.77 -20.67 -13.52
CA ALA A 747 32.35 -20.30 -13.59
C ALA A 747 31.48 -21.55 -13.86
N TRP A 748 31.87 -22.42 -14.80
CA TRP A 748 31.16 -23.66 -15.11
C TRP A 748 31.25 -24.69 -13.96
N ASN A 749 32.37 -24.76 -13.22
CA ASN A 749 32.49 -25.59 -12.05
C ASN A 749 31.55 -25.11 -10.93
N CYS A 750 31.44 -23.80 -10.72
CA CYS A 750 30.47 -23.20 -9.80
C CYS A 750 29.05 -23.56 -10.22
N TYR A 751 28.70 -23.35 -11.48
CA TYR A 751 27.41 -23.71 -12.03
C TYR A 751 27.10 -25.21 -11.84
N TYR A 752 28.01 -26.08 -12.22
CA TYR A 752 27.84 -27.52 -12.12
C TYR A 752 27.68 -27.98 -10.65
N LYS A 753 28.48 -27.44 -9.73
CA LYS A 753 28.36 -27.77 -8.28
C LYS A 753 26.97 -27.43 -7.74
N VAL A 754 26.46 -26.24 -8.06
CA VAL A 754 25.12 -25.82 -7.62
C VAL A 754 24.04 -26.68 -8.28
N MET A 755 24.18 -26.94 -9.58
CA MET A 755 23.17 -27.68 -10.36
C MET A 755 23.26 -29.21 -10.24
N SER A 756 24.32 -29.74 -9.65
CA SER A 756 24.52 -31.20 -9.49
C SER A 756 23.44 -31.90 -8.66
N ARG A 757 22.75 -31.16 -7.81
CA ARG A 757 21.63 -31.64 -6.97
C ARG A 757 20.26 -31.42 -7.59
N LEU A 758 20.17 -30.89 -8.82
CA LEU A 758 18.93 -30.68 -9.51
C LEU A 758 18.32 -32.04 -9.96
N GLU A 759 17.04 -32.21 -9.72
CA GLU A 759 16.31 -33.34 -10.26
C GLU A 759 16.21 -33.20 -11.80
N ASN A 760 16.29 -34.35 -12.53
CA ASN A 760 16.39 -34.39 -13.99
C ASN A 760 15.18 -33.83 -14.78
N ARG A 761 14.21 -33.27 -14.10
CA ARG A 761 12.97 -32.73 -14.70
C ARG A 761 12.92 -31.22 -14.88
N ASP A 762 13.96 -30.50 -14.51
CA ASP A 762 13.97 -29.05 -14.64
C ASP A 762 14.34 -28.61 -16.06
N THR A 763 13.32 -28.23 -16.82
CA THR A 763 13.45 -27.78 -18.22
C THR A 763 14.25 -26.47 -18.36
N ARG A 764 14.30 -25.63 -17.32
CA ARG A 764 15.05 -24.35 -17.35
C ARG A 764 16.55 -24.59 -17.49
N HIS A 765 17.08 -25.61 -16.79
CA HIS A 765 18.48 -25.96 -16.88
C HIS A 765 18.85 -26.46 -18.27
N SER A 766 18.05 -27.37 -18.83
CA SER A 766 18.30 -27.93 -20.18
C SER A 766 18.22 -26.84 -21.24
N LYS A 767 17.20 -25.98 -21.21
CA LYS A 767 17.08 -24.82 -22.12
C LYS A 767 18.30 -23.88 -22.04
N PHE A 768 18.78 -23.60 -20.82
CA PHE A 768 19.95 -22.76 -20.63
C PHE A 768 21.21 -23.38 -21.25
N ILE A 769 21.46 -24.67 -21.04
CA ILE A 769 22.61 -25.38 -21.61
C ILE A 769 22.55 -25.37 -23.13
N LEU A 770 21.39 -25.68 -23.73
CA LEU A 770 21.21 -25.62 -25.18
C LEU A 770 21.44 -24.23 -25.76
N ASN A 771 20.94 -23.20 -25.10
CA ASN A 771 21.18 -21.81 -25.51
C ASN A 771 22.66 -21.44 -25.45
N MET A 772 23.37 -21.87 -24.40
CA MET A 772 24.83 -21.64 -24.29
C MET A 772 25.60 -22.38 -25.40
N GLN A 773 25.23 -23.63 -25.74
CA GLN A 773 25.82 -24.35 -26.86
C GLN A 773 25.57 -23.67 -28.21
N GLY A 774 24.35 -23.14 -28.43
CA GLY A 774 24.01 -22.41 -29.65
C GLY A 774 24.73 -21.06 -29.78
N LYS A 775 24.96 -20.36 -28.66
CA LYS A 775 25.66 -19.06 -28.66
C LYS A 775 27.17 -19.19 -28.75
N PHE A 776 27.75 -20.19 -28.11
CA PHE A 776 29.20 -20.40 -27.94
C PHE A 776 29.58 -21.80 -28.39
N VAL A 777 29.68 -22.02 -29.71
CA VAL A 777 29.91 -23.32 -30.31
C VAL A 777 31.21 -24.00 -29.85
N ASP A 778 32.26 -23.18 -29.58
CA ASP A 778 33.58 -23.67 -29.14
C ASP A 778 33.66 -23.88 -27.64
N CYS A 779 32.60 -23.65 -26.89
CA CYS A 779 32.58 -23.79 -25.44
C CYS A 779 32.30 -25.23 -25.05
N VAL A 780 33.31 -25.94 -24.52
CA VAL A 780 33.24 -27.37 -24.17
C VAL A 780 32.41 -27.67 -22.90
N PRO A 781 32.46 -26.88 -21.78
CA PRO A 781 31.74 -27.21 -20.56
C PRO A 781 30.23 -27.47 -20.69
N PRO A 782 29.43 -26.68 -21.44
CA PRO A 782 28.01 -26.97 -21.60
C PRO A 782 27.75 -28.27 -22.38
N ILE A 783 28.65 -28.65 -23.33
CA ILE A 783 28.58 -29.92 -24.06
C ILE A 783 28.79 -31.07 -23.08
N LEU A 784 29.82 -30.99 -22.19
CA LEU A 784 30.09 -32.01 -21.17
C LEU A 784 28.96 -32.15 -20.16
N ILE A 785 28.35 -31.02 -19.72
CA ILE A 785 27.24 -31.04 -18.78
C ILE A 785 26.01 -31.71 -19.40
N SER A 786 25.70 -31.38 -20.66
CA SER A 786 24.62 -32.03 -21.42
C SER A 786 24.86 -33.54 -21.60
N ALA A 787 26.11 -33.92 -21.99
CA ALA A 787 26.47 -35.32 -22.12
C ALA A 787 26.37 -36.10 -20.82
N ASN A 788 26.75 -35.48 -19.70
CA ASN A 788 26.62 -36.08 -18.38
C ASN A 788 25.17 -36.27 -17.98
N GLN A 789 24.26 -35.34 -18.32
CA GLN A 789 22.82 -35.50 -18.11
C GLN A 789 22.29 -36.72 -18.88
N TYR A 790 22.68 -36.87 -20.17
CA TYR A 790 22.32 -38.06 -20.95
C TYR A 790 22.85 -39.33 -20.31
N THR A 791 24.05 -39.30 -19.74
CA THR A 791 24.62 -40.46 -19.03
C THR A 791 23.77 -40.83 -17.81
N ILE A 792 23.35 -39.85 -17.00
CA ILE A 792 22.53 -40.06 -15.80
C ILE A 792 21.18 -40.68 -16.13
N ILE A 793 20.54 -40.25 -17.22
CA ILE A 793 19.25 -40.81 -17.66
C ILE A 793 19.41 -42.10 -18.51
N SER A 794 20.64 -42.62 -18.62
CA SER A 794 20.98 -43.84 -19.39
C SER A 794 20.77 -43.76 -20.91
N HIS A 795 20.73 -42.53 -21.47
CA HIS A 795 20.75 -42.33 -22.90
C HIS A 795 22.18 -42.35 -23.42
N HIS A 796 22.80 -43.54 -23.41
CA HIS A 796 24.25 -43.72 -23.68
C HIS A 796 24.66 -43.38 -25.11
N GLN A 797 23.76 -43.44 -26.07
CA GLN A 797 24.04 -43.06 -27.46
C GLN A 797 24.22 -41.54 -27.59
N ASP A 798 23.31 -40.79 -27.01
CA ASP A 798 23.37 -39.33 -27.05
C ASP A 798 24.54 -38.80 -26.20
N ALA A 799 24.76 -39.44 -25.05
CA ALA A 799 25.93 -39.11 -24.21
C ALA A 799 27.23 -39.31 -25.00
N ALA A 800 27.40 -40.46 -25.68
CA ALA A 800 28.59 -40.72 -26.49
C ALA A 800 28.75 -39.70 -27.64
N ARG A 801 27.64 -39.37 -28.34
CA ARG A 801 27.67 -38.35 -29.40
C ARG A 801 28.13 -37.01 -28.89
N LYS A 802 27.59 -36.51 -27.79
CA LYS A 802 27.96 -35.24 -27.19
C LYS A 802 29.39 -35.24 -26.65
N TYR A 803 29.85 -36.33 -26.02
CA TYR A 803 31.24 -36.42 -25.59
C TYR A 803 32.21 -36.46 -26.79
N LEU A 804 31.86 -37.10 -27.91
CA LEU A 804 32.66 -37.05 -29.14
C LEU A 804 32.70 -35.68 -29.78
N GLU A 805 31.61 -34.89 -29.66
CA GLU A 805 31.57 -33.48 -30.03
C GLU A 805 32.61 -32.67 -29.19
N ALA A 806 32.60 -32.85 -27.88
CA ALA A 806 33.60 -32.24 -26.99
C ALA A 806 35.04 -32.69 -27.35
N TYR A 807 35.23 -33.96 -27.72
CA TYR A 807 36.53 -34.46 -28.13
C TYR A 807 37.08 -33.79 -29.40
N LYS A 808 36.20 -33.48 -30.38
CA LYS A 808 36.61 -32.73 -31.58
C LYS A 808 37.22 -31.37 -31.24
N LEU A 809 36.73 -30.72 -30.15
CA LEU A 809 37.23 -29.42 -29.70
C LEU A 809 38.53 -29.55 -28.85
N LEU A 810 38.57 -30.58 -27.97
CA LEU A 810 39.68 -30.77 -27.02
C LEU A 810 40.18 -32.22 -27.00
N PRO A 811 40.92 -32.68 -28.01
CA PRO A 811 41.31 -34.09 -28.11
C PRO A 811 42.33 -34.51 -27.07
N GLU A 812 43.21 -33.59 -26.59
CA GLU A 812 44.24 -33.85 -25.60
C GLU A 812 43.76 -33.62 -24.16
N ASN A 813 42.45 -33.41 -23.96
CA ASN A 813 41.96 -33.23 -22.58
C ASN A 813 41.66 -34.59 -21.93
N PRO A 814 42.23 -34.87 -20.74
CA PRO A 814 42.09 -36.16 -20.08
C PRO A 814 40.63 -36.45 -19.69
N LEU A 815 39.90 -35.48 -19.16
CA LEU A 815 38.50 -35.62 -18.76
C LEU A 815 37.61 -35.99 -19.95
N VAL A 816 37.82 -35.36 -21.08
CA VAL A 816 37.03 -35.62 -22.32
C VAL A 816 37.30 -37.07 -22.81
N ASN A 817 38.56 -37.51 -22.85
CA ASN A 817 38.92 -38.85 -23.24
C ASN A 817 38.32 -39.88 -22.29
N LEU A 818 38.35 -39.66 -20.98
CA LEU A 818 37.71 -40.50 -19.98
C LEU A 818 36.21 -40.59 -20.20
N CYS A 819 35.55 -39.49 -20.44
CA CYS A 819 34.08 -39.41 -20.63
C CYS A 819 33.67 -40.15 -21.94
N VAL A 820 34.39 -39.93 -23.03
CA VAL A 820 34.14 -40.63 -24.30
C VAL A 820 34.33 -42.13 -24.11
N GLY A 821 35.47 -42.53 -23.48
CA GLY A 821 35.77 -43.94 -23.25
C GLY A 821 34.71 -44.66 -22.42
N THR A 822 34.33 -44.05 -21.31
CA THR A 822 33.29 -44.61 -20.42
C THR A 822 31.93 -44.64 -21.07
N ALA A 823 31.54 -43.61 -21.84
CA ALA A 823 30.26 -43.58 -22.58
C ALA A 823 30.16 -44.66 -23.62
N LEU A 824 31.24 -44.88 -24.40
CA LEU A 824 31.28 -45.95 -25.40
C LEU A 824 31.23 -47.35 -24.73
N ILE A 825 31.89 -47.57 -23.63
CA ILE A 825 31.79 -48.83 -22.85
C ILE A 825 30.34 -49.02 -22.37
N ASN A 826 29.73 -48.01 -21.78
CA ASN A 826 28.33 -48.09 -21.33
C ASN A 826 27.35 -48.32 -22.49
N LEU A 827 27.61 -47.72 -23.63
CA LEU A 827 26.83 -47.94 -24.86
C LEU A 827 26.96 -49.42 -25.31
N ALA A 828 28.16 -49.96 -25.29
CA ALA A 828 28.45 -51.36 -25.64
C ALA A 828 27.77 -52.40 -24.70
N LEU A 829 27.55 -52.01 -23.46
CA LEU A 829 26.87 -52.84 -22.47
C LEU A 829 25.34 -52.80 -22.64
N GLY A 830 24.81 -51.94 -23.47
CA GLY A 830 23.39 -51.88 -23.82
C GLY A 830 22.92 -53.10 -24.60
N LEU A 831 21.71 -53.60 -24.34
CA LEU A 831 21.21 -54.89 -24.79
C LEU A 831 21.00 -55.05 -26.28
N ARG A 832 20.97 -54.02 -27.09
CA ARG A 832 20.51 -54.05 -28.49
C ARG A 832 21.51 -53.55 -29.56
N LEU A 833 22.76 -53.34 -29.18
CA LEU A 833 23.75 -52.80 -30.11
C LEU A 833 24.36 -53.91 -30.97
N GLN A 834 24.33 -53.77 -32.31
CA GLN A 834 24.94 -54.77 -33.22
C GLN A 834 26.49 -54.74 -33.16
N ASN A 835 27.09 -53.57 -33.04
CA ASN A 835 28.55 -53.37 -33.10
C ASN A 835 29.19 -53.24 -31.71
N LYS A 836 28.75 -54.01 -30.73
CA LYS A 836 29.24 -53.97 -29.35
C LYS A 836 30.75 -54.03 -29.20
N HIS A 837 31.36 -54.97 -29.93
CA HIS A 837 32.83 -55.16 -29.84
C HIS A 837 33.61 -53.97 -30.37
N GLN A 838 33.12 -53.31 -31.42
CA GLN A 838 33.74 -52.11 -31.98
C GLN A 838 33.67 -50.96 -30.95
N CYS A 839 32.50 -50.77 -30.31
CA CYS A 839 32.35 -49.76 -29.27
C CYS A 839 33.27 -50.01 -28.06
N VAL A 840 33.46 -51.29 -27.66
CA VAL A 840 34.37 -51.65 -26.61
C VAL A 840 35.79 -51.30 -26.99
N VAL A 841 36.23 -51.69 -28.19
CA VAL A 841 37.58 -51.40 -28.64
C VAL A 841 37.85 -49.93 -28.73
N GLN A 842 36.89 -49.16 -29.33
CA GLN A 842 37.00 -47.73 -29.37
C GLN A 842 37.00 -47.09 -27.96
N GLY A 843 36.11 -47.50 -27.07
CA GLY A 843 36.06 -47.05 -25.69
C GLY A 843 37.38 -47.25 -24.94
N LEU A 844 37.95 -48.47 -25.09
CA LEU A 844 39.26 -48.81 -24.52
C LEU A 844 40.36 -47.93 -25.16
N ALA A 845 40.34 -47.65 -26.45
CA ALA A 845 41.34 -46.81 -27.14
C ALA A 845 41.35 -45.41 -26.51
N PHE A 846 40.19 -44.82 -26.23
CA PHE A 846 40.07 -43.51 -25.54
C PHE A 846 40.55 -43.59 -24.08
N LEU A 847 40.27 -44.68 -23.35
CA LEU A 847 40.78 -44.84 -21.99
C LEU A 847 42.30 -45.03 -21.99
N TYR A 848 42.90 -45.72 -22.97
CA TYR A 848 44.35 -45.80 -23.13
C TYR A 848 44.98 -44.49 -23.55
N ASN A 849 44.28 -43.70 -24.37
CA ASN A 849 44.77 -42.34 -24.66
C ASN A 849 44.75 -41.48 -23.42
N ASN A 850 43.69 -41.57 -22.61
CA ASN A 850 43.62 -40.90 -21.28
C ASN A 850 44.79 -41.35 -20.38
N LEU A 851 45.09 -42.64 -20.31
CA LEU A 851 46.23 -43.14 -19.56
C LEU A 851 47.58 -42.58 -20.05
N ARG A 852 47.72 -42.39 -21.36
CA ARG A 852 48.92 -41.77 -21.98
C ARG A 852 48.99 -40.27 -21.59
N ILE A 853 47.89 -39.53 -21.65
CA ILE A 853 47.84 -38.10 -21.35
C ILE A 853 48.11 -37.88 -19.87
N CYS A 854 47.56 -38.71 -18.98
CA CYS A 854 47.72 -38.62 -17.54
C CYS A 854 48.96 -39.32 -16.98
N ASP A 855 49.92 -39.67 -17.79
CA ASP A 855 51.17 -40.31 -17.41
C ASP A 855 51.01 -41.49 -16.44
N ASN A 856 50.11 -42.43 -16.78
CA ASN A 856 49.78 -43.61 -15.98
C ASN A 856 49.23 -43.33 -14.57
N SER A 857 48.44 -42.28 -14.45
CA SER A 857 47.83 -41.95 -13.13
C SER A 857 46.98 -43.08 -12.56
N GLN A 858 46.84 -43.10 -11.22
CA GLN A 858 46.06 -44.07 -10.50
C GLN A 858 44.61 -44.13 -11.01
N GLU A 859 44.01 -42.93 -11.25
CA GLU A 859 42.65 -42.81 -11.74
C GLU A 859 42.48 -43.42 -13.13
N SER A 860 43.40 -43.17 -14.04
CA SER A 860 43.36 -43.69 -15.42
C SER A 860 43.43 -45.21 -15.46
N LEU A 861 44.35 -45.79 -14.63
CA LEU A 861 44.46 -47.26 -14.45
C LEU A 861 43.17 -47.81 -13.83
N TYR A 862 42.59 -47.18 -12.83
CA TYR A 862 41.37 -47.61 -12.21
C TYR A 862 40.19 -47.63 -13.20
N ASN A 863 40.05 -46.62 -14.03
CA ASN A 863 38.99 -46.57 -15.02
C ASN A 863 39.12 -47.64 -16.13
N ILE A 864 40.35 -47.93 -16.53
CA ILE A 864 40.64 -49.09 -17.43
C ILE A 864 40.28 -50.41 -16.75
N ALA A 865 40.67 -50.58 -15.47
CA ALA A 865 40.33 -51.79 -14.71
C ALA A 865 38.80 -51.97 -14.62
N ARG A 866 38.07 -50.88 -14.34
CA ARG A 866 36.60 -50.88 -14.33
C ARG A 866 36.00 -51.21 -15.68
N ALA A 867 36.51 -50.67 -16.79
CA ALA A 867 36.06 -50.95 -18.12
C ALA A 867 36.19 -52.47 -18.42
N PHE A 868 37.37 -53.08 -18.15
CA PHE A 868 37.58 -54.48 -18.30
C PHE A 868 36.66 -55.34 -17.41
N HIS A 869 36.46 -54.91 -16.15
CA HIS A 869 35.58 -55.62 -15.23
C HIS A 869 34.14 -55.61 -15.73
N HIS A 870 33.63 -54.46 -16.22
CA HIS A 870 32.28 -54.36 -16.77
C HIS A 870 32.07 -55.15 -18.04
N VAL A 871 33.08 -55.20 -18.90
CA VAL A 871 33.06 -56.02 -20.14
C VAL A 871 33.17 -57.51 -19.84
N GLY A 872 33.60 -57.91 -18.62
CA GLY A 872 33.75 -59.28 -18.21
C GLY A 872 35.14 -59.87 -18.45
N LEU A 873 36.13 -59.05 -18.79
CA LEU A 873 37.53 -59.45 -18.95
C LEU A 873 38.26 -59.40 -17.59
N VAL A 874 37.86 -60.31 -16.71
CA VAL A 874 38.21 -60.30 -15.26
C VAL A 874 39.71 -60.43 -14.97
N THR A 875 40.45 -61.16 -15.76
CA THR A 875 41.91 -61.34 -15.61
C THR A 875 42.64 -60.02 -15.87
N LEU A 876 42.24 -59.29 -16.92
CA LEU A 876 42.80 -58.01 -17.25
C LEU A 876 42.35 -56.95 -16.19
N ALA A 877 41.11 -57.02 -15.77
CA ALA A 877 40.62 -56.13 -14.69
C ALA A 877 41.43 -56.31 -13.41
N ALA A 878 41.69 -57.54 -12.98
CA ALA A 878 42.52 -57.84 -11.80
C ALA A 878 43.92 -57.27 -11.94
N PHE A 879 44.56 -57.50 -13.07
CA PHE A 879 45.90 -56.94 -13.34
C PHE A 879 46.01 -55.43 -13.25
N TYR A 880 44.99 -54.71 -13.79
CA TYR A 880 44.99 -53.25 -13.69
C TYR A 880 44.61 -52.77 -12.29
N TYR A 881 43.72 -53.46 -11.53
CA TYR A 881 43.44 -53.13 -10.12
C TYR A 881 44.69 -53.31 -9.27
N GLU A 882 45.49 -54.35 -9.47
CA GLU A 882 46.77 -54.56 -8.79
C GLU A 882 47.75 -53.42 -9.08
N LYS A 883 47.82 -52.93 -10.31
CA LYS A 883 48.61 -51.73 -10.64
C LYS A 883 48.12 -50.48 -9.90
N VAL A 884 46.82 -50.31 -9.76
CA VAL A 884 46.24 -49.18 -8.97
C VAL A 884 46.65 -49.28 -7.50
N LEU A 885 46.64 -50.47 -6.91
CA LEU A 885 47.06 -50.70 -5.53
C LEU A 885 48.55 -50.35 -5.25
N ALA A 886 49.42 -50.48 -6.29
CA ALA A 886 50.83 -50.19 -6.19
C ALA A 886 51.15 -48.69 -6.19
N ILE A 887 50.17 -47.79 -6.57
CA ILE A 887 50.40 -46.37 -6.73
C ILE A 887 49.76 -45.62 -5.55
N ARG A 888 50.52 -44.73 -4.90
CA ARG A 888 50.03 -43.71 -3.95
C ARG A 888 49.87 -42.39 -4.69
N GLU A 889 48.62 -41.96 -4.81
CA GLU A 889 48.30 -40.71 -5.47
C GLU A 889 48.52 -39.51 -4.52
N LYS A 890 48.85 -38.37 -5.09
CA LYS A 890 48.91 -37.11 -4.35
C LYS A 890 47.50 -36.48 -4.32
N ASP A 891 47.17 -35.83 -3.21
CA ASP A 891 45.93 -35.10 -3.10
C ASP A 891 45.92 -33.91 -4.08
N TYR A 892 44.81 -33.75 -4.79
CA TYR A 892 44.57 -32.63 -5.67
C TYR A 892 43.83 -31.51 -4.93
N PRO A 893 44.17 -30.22 -5.21
CA PRO A 893 43.44 -29.10 -4.62
C PRO A 893 42.02 -29.08 -5.07
N ILE A 894 41.07 -28.78 -4.14
CA ILE A 894 39.66 -28.58 -4.46
C ILE A 894 39.52 -27.33 -5.34
N PRO A 895 38.75 -27.39 -6.43
CA PRO A 895 38.52 -26.19 -7.29
C PRO A 895 37.94 -25.03 -6.49
N LYS A 896 38.55 -23.83 -6.61
CA LYS A 896 38.12 -22.60 -5.96
C LYS A 896 37.27 -21.72 -6.85
N LEU A 897 36.43 -20.87 -6.25
CA LEU A 897 35.69 -19.84 -6.97
C LEU A 897 36.62 -18.72 -7.45
N LEU A 898 36.21 -17.99 -8.49
CA LEU A 898 36.99 -16.87 -9.08
C LEU A 898 37.34 -15.77 -8.09
N ASN A 899 36.56 -15.58 -7.01
CA ASN A 899 36.76 -14.51 -6.04
C ASN A 899 37.23 -15.00 -4.66
N GLU A 900 37.58 -16.27 -4.51
CA GLU A 900 38.15 -16.77 -3.24
C GLU A 900 39.60 -16.32 -3.12
N THR A 901 39.92 -15.67 -1.99
CA THR A 901 41.28 -15.30 -1.65
C THR A 901 42.19 -16.55 -1.52
N PRO A 902 43.42 -16.50 -2.00
CA PRO A 902 44.32 -17.68 -2.00
C PRO A 902 44.72 -18.17 -0.61
N ASP A 903 44.43 -17.45 0.45
CA ASP A 903 44.95 -17.67 1.80
C ASP A 903 44.11 -18.57 2.72
N ILE A 904 42.95 -19.00 2.30
CA ILE A 904 42.19 -20.03 3.07
C ILE A 904 42.85 -21.36 2.78
N ALA A 905 43.76 -21.79 3.64
CA ALA A 905 44.27 -23.12 3.66
C ALA A 905 43.11 -24.08 3.96
N GLU A 906 42.47 -24.61 2.91
CA GLU A 906 41.55 -25.70 3.05
C GLU A 906 42.28 -26.86 3.70
N ASN A 907 41.75 -27.38 4.81
CA ASN A 907 42.20 -28.60 5.41
C ASN A 907 41.96 -29.75 4.42
N HIS A 908 42.88 -29.98 3.51
CA HIS A 908 42.85 -31.17 2.65
C HIS A 908 42.88 -32.39 3.52
N LYS A 909 41.84 -33.21 3.47
CA LYS A 909 41.86 -34.53 4.12
C LYS A 909 42.87 -35.41 3.38
N PRO A 910 43.91 -35.89 4.02
CA PRO A 910 44.88 -36.75 3.38
C PRO A 910 44.21 -37.97 2.74
N GLY A 911 44.58 -38.30 1.50
CA GLY A 911 44.03 -39.47 0.80
C GLY A 911 42.65 -39.24 0.14
N TYR A 912 42.16 -38.00 -0.02
CA TYR A 912 40.88 -37.72 -0.66
C TYR A 912 40.76 -38.26 -2.10
N CYS A 913 41.86 -38.28 -2.86
CA CYS A 913 41.91 -38.75 -4.23
C CYS A 913 42.45 -40.20 -4.38
N ASP A 914 42.74 -40.89 -3.30
CA ASP A 914 43.31 -42.23 -3.33
C ASP A 914 42.23 -43.29 -3.59
N LEU A 915 42.33 -43.97 -4.73
CA LEU A 915 41.40 -45.04 -5.21
C LEU A 915 41.76 -46.44 -4.82
N ARG A 916 42.77 -46.67 -3.95
CA ARG A 916 43.16 -48.02 -3.54
C ARG A 916 42.05 -48.79 -2.85
N ARG A 917 41.20 -48.15 -2.07
CA ARG A 917 40.08 -48.83 -1.40
C ARG A 917 39.04 -49.33 -2.41
N GLU A 918 38.67 -48.51 -3.39
CA GLU A 918 37.72 -48.86 -4.44
C GLU A 918 38.29 -49.94 -5.34
N ALA A 919 39.58 -49.88 -5.67
CA ALA A 919 40.30 -50.92 -6.42
C ALA A 919 40.35 -52.24 -5.67
N ALA A 920 40.71 -52.22 -4.37
CA ALA A 920 40.73 -53.39 -3.51
C ALA A 920 39.37 -54.05 -3.37
N HIS A 921 38.32 -53.21 -3.21
CA HIS A 921 36.96 -53.72 -3.13
C HIS A 921 36.55 -54.44 -4.43
N ASN A 922 36.79 -53.82 -5.56
CA ASN A 922 36.48 -54.45 -6.85
C ASN A 922 37.33 -55.73 -7.12
N LEU A 923 38.58 -55.70 -6.76
CA LEU A 923 39.47 -56.85 -6.88
C LEU A 923 39.01 -57.98 -5.93
N HIS A 924 38.60 -57.68 -4.70
CA HIS A 924 37.98 -58.60 -3.81
C HIS A 924 36.76 -59.29 -4.44
N LEU A 925 35.88 -58.55 -5.10
CA LEU A 925 34.70 -59.11 -5.78
C LEU A 925 35.11 -60.06 -6.90
N ILE A 926 36.18 -59.77 -7.65
CA ILE A 926 36.71 -60.66 -8.67
C ILE A 926 37.21 -61.97 -8.05
N TYR A 927 38.08 -61.88 -7.03
CA TYR A 927 38.65 -63.05 -6.35
C TYR A 927 37.56 -63.90 -5.67
N LYS A 928 36.55 -63.23 -5.07
CA LYS A 928 35.42 -63.95 -4.47
C LYS A 928 34.62 -64.74 -5.53
N LYS A 929 34.36 -64.17 -6.70
CA LYS A 929 33.63 -64.83 -7.80
C LYS A 929 34.46 -65.96 -8.43
N SER A 930 35.76 -65.81 -8.47
CA SER A 930 36.65 -66.88 -8.95
C SER A 930 36.93 -68.05 -7.95
N GLY A 931 36.41 -67.94 -6.70
CA GLY A 931 36.63 -68.89 -5.67
C GLY A 931 37.96 -68.77 -4.87
N ALA A 932 38.79 -67.77 -5.19
CA ALA A 932 40.03 -67.46 -4.54
C ALA A 932 39.81 -66.68 -3.23
N LEU A 933 39.15 -67.33 -2.23
CA LEU A 933 38.67 -66.70 -1.01
C LEU A 933 39.82 -66.16 -0.12
N ASP A 934 40.94 -66.74 -0.13
CA ASP A 934 42.09 -66.32 0.67
C ASP A 934 42.71 -65.08 0.12
N LEU A 935 42.86 -64.94 -1.21
CA LEU A 935 43.29 -63.75 -1.85
C LEU A 935 42.25 -62.61 -1.68
N ALA A 936 40.97 -62.92 -1.73
CA ALA A 936 39.91 -61.98 -1.49
C ALA A 936 39.98 -61.38 -0.07
N ARG A 937 40.25 -62.23 0.97
CA ARG A 937 40.40 -61.78 2.35
C ARG A 937 41.65 -60.95 2.53
N GLN A 938 42.74 -61.35 1.89
CA GLN A 938 44.05 -60.70 1.99
C GLN A 938 43.96 -59.30 1.43
N VAL A 939 43.41 -59.08 0.25
CA VAL A 939 43.24 -57.74 -0.37
C VAL A 939 42.41 -56.81 0.52
N LEU A 940 41.35 -57.32 1.15
CA LEU A 940 40.55 -56.49 2.08
C LEU A 940 41.35 -56.14 3.33
N LYS A 941 42.12 -57.11 3.88
CA LYS A 941 42.94 -56.87 5.05
C LYS A 941 44.03 -55.81 4.79
N ASP A 942 44.67 -55.91 3.62
CA ASP A 942 45.83 -55.07 3.30
C ASP A 942 45.43 -53.64 2.92
N HIS A 943 44.21 -53.41 2.36
CA HIS A 943 43.85 -52.14 1.78
C HIS A 943 42.51 -51.55 2.27
N CYS A 944 41.67 -52.32 2.96
CA CYS A 944 40.35 -51.86 3.41
C CYS A 944 40.15 -51.92 4.94
N THR A 945 41.13 -52.39 5.72
CA THR A 945 41.10 -52.34 7.20
C THR A 945 41.57 -50.97 7.69
N PHE A 946 40.83 -50.39 8.69
CA PHE A 946 41.18 -49.18 9.36
C PHE A 946 42.32 -49.37 10.35
#